data_7a2fd529b143a98fa6ad9bee68927329
#
_entry.id   7a2fd529b143a98fa6ad9bee68927329
#
_cell.length_a   1.000
_cell.length_b   1.000
_cell.length_c   1.000
_cell.angle_alpha   90.00
_cell.angle_beta   90.00
_cell.angle_gamma   90.00
#
_symmetry.space_group_name_H-M   'P 1'
#
loop_
_entity.id
_entity.type
_entity.pdbx_description
1 polymer ?
#
loop_
_entity_poly.entity_id
_entity_poly.type
_entity_poly.pdbx_seq_one_letter_code
_entity_poly.pdbx_strand_id
1 'polypeptide(L)'
;MGNQGMQELIPLVNRLHDAFSAIGQSCNLDLPQIAVVGGQSAGKSSVLENFVGRDFLPRGSGIVTRRPLVLQLISATTEYAEFLHCKGKKFTDFDEVRREIEAETDRVTGANKGISSIPISLRVYSPNVLNLTLIDLPGITKVPVGDQPPDIEYQIRDMIMQFICRENCLILAVTPANMDLANSDALKLAKDVDPQGQRTIGVITKLDLMDEGTDARDVLENRLLPLRRGYIGVVNRSQKDIEGKKDISAALAAERLFFLSHPAYRHMADNMGTPYLQRVLNQQLTNHIRDTLPAFRSRLQAQLLSLDKEAAEYRHMNPDDPSRKTKALMQLIQHFGLDFEKRIEGSGDQVDTVELSGGAKINRIFHERFPFELVKMEFDEKELRREISYAIKNIHGIRTGLFTPDLAFEAIVKKQIVKLKGPCLKCVDMVVQELIATVRQCTNKLGTFPKLREETERIVNTYIRERESQAKDQVLLSMEIQLSYINTNHEDFIGFANAQQRNNQTTKKASAGNQGAAPPPSSQIVIRKGWLTINNISLMKGGAKEYWFLLTAESLSWFKDDEEKEKKYMLPLDNLKVRDVEKTFMSSKHAFSIFNTEQRNVYKDYRHLELACDTQEEVDSWKASLLRAGVYPEKTTVDGESSGQAENFSMDPQLERQVETIRNLVDSYMSIVYKSIRDLMPKTIMHLMINNVKEFIHSELLAQLYSSGDQSALMDESPEQALRREEVLRTHSALKEALAIITDISTSTISTPLPPPVDNSWLQTSTMNRKSPPGHSAPKRTQSAPGGPARGPAPPAPALTIRSGPSAPAVLNHTDSHTPGRPNRVAPSIPRRQPPAVPSRQPH
;
A
#
# COMPACT_ATOMS: atom_id res chain seq x y z
N MET A 1 -48.12 14.77 28.05
CA MET A 1 -47.07 13.86 28.49
C MET A 1 -45.93 14.04 27.51
N GLY A 2 -44.81 14.66 27.92
CA GLY A 2 -43.61 14.80 27.09
C GLY A 2 -43.06 13.42 26.75
N ASN A 3 -42.62 13.26 25.53
CA ASN A 3 -42.10 11.99 25.00
C ASN A 3 -40.78 11.69 25.71
N GLN A 4 -40.84 10.91 26.79
CA GLN A 4 -39.70 10.62 27.67
C GLN A 4 -38.51 10.06 26.91
N GLY A 5 -38.72 9.26 25.86
CA GLY A 5 -37.70 8.72 25.01
C GLY A 5 -36.94 9.77 24.17
N MET A 6 -37.59 10.88 23.83
CA MET A 6 -36.95 12.02 23.11
C MET A 6 -35.97 12.81 24.02
N GLN A 7 -36.29 12.93 25.31
CA GLN A 7 -35.48 13.67 26.27
C GLN A 7 -34.17 12.92 26.63
N GLU A 8 -34.18 11.60 26.46
CA GLU A 8 -33.02 10.74 26.73
C GLU A 8 -32.00 10.67 25.58
N LEU A 9 -32.31 11.14 24.36
CA LEU A 9 -31.42 11.02 23.20
C LEU A 9 -30.16 11.85 23.31
N ILE A 10 -30.23 13.08 23.84
CA ILE A 10 -29.02 13.93 24.03
C ILE A 10 -28.12 13.34 25.15
N PRO A 11 -28.64 12.95 26.33
CA PRO A 11 -27.91 12.22 27.33
C PRO A 11 -27.26 10.93 26.81
N LEU A 12 -27.93 10.19 25.91
CA LEU A 12 -27.37 9.04 25.24
C LEU A 12 -26.11 9.37 24.43
N VAL A 13 -26.18 10.37 23.55
CA VAL A 13 -25.05 10.81 22.75
C VAL A 13 -23.90 11.28 23.64
N ASN A 14 -24.21 11.92 24.78
CA ASN A 14 -23.19 12.30 25.74
C ASN A 14 -22.49 11.08 26.36
N ARG A 15 -23.23 10.03 26.74
CA ARG A 15 -22.64 8.75 27.24
C ARG A 15 -21.81 8.07 26.15
N LEU A 16 -22.26 8.09 24.90
CA LEU A 16 -21.47 7.57 23.77
C LEU A 16 -20.18 8.38 23.59
N HIS A 17 -20.26 9.69 23.67
CA HIS A 17 -19.08 10.56 23.59
C HIS A 17 -18.05 10.24 24.70
N ASP A 18 -18.54 9.96 25.92
CA ASP A 18 -17.69 9.58 27.03
C ASP A 18 -16.98 8.24 26.83
N ALA A 19 -17.75 7.23 26.39
CA ALA A 19 -17.24 5.92 26.09
C ALA A 19 -16.15 5.97 25.02
N PHE A 20 -16.33 6.77 23.98
CA PHE A 20 -15.35 6.95 22.91
C PHE A 20 -14.17 7.85 23.28
N SER A 21 -14.38 8.86 24.09
CA SER A 21 -13.29 9.71 24.59
C SER A 21 -12.28 8.94 25.46
N ALA A 22 -12.74 7.86 26.10
CA ALA A 22 -11.87 6.98 26.90
C ALA A 22 -10.92 6.12 26.03
N ILE A 23 -11.20 5.97 24.73
CA ILE A 23 -10.42 5.15 23.79
C ILE A 23 -9.28 5.93 23.13
N GLY A 24 -9.37 7.27 23.09
CA GLY A 24 -8.43 8.14 22.40
C GLY A 24 -8.83 8.42 20.94
N GLN A 25 -7.93 9.08 20.19
CA GLN A 25 -8.20 9.58 18.83
C GLN A 25 -8.44 8.49 17.74
N SER A 26 -8.25 7.23 18.05
CA SER A 26 -8.35 6.14 17.06
C SER A 26 -9.76 5.85 16.57
N CYS A 27 -10.79 6.30 17.31
CA CYS A 27 -12.20 6.11 16.92
C CYS A 27 -12.83 7.43 16.48
N ASN A 28 -12.62 7.81 15.23
CA ASN A 28 -13.17 9.03 14.64
C ASN A 28 -14.66 8.82 14.30
N LEU A 29 -15.50 8.69 15.35
CA LEU A 29 -16.94 8.49 15.19
C LEU A 29 -17.66 9.83 15.10
N ASP A 30 -18.46 9.95 14.06
CA ASP A 30 -19.19 11.15 13.70
C ASP A 30 -20.52 11.21 14.49
N LEU A 31 -20.45 11.66 15.75
CA LEU A 31 -21.61 11.82 16.62
C LEU A 31 -22.39 13.09 16.27
N PRO A 32 -23.74 13.07 16.38
CA PRO A 32 -24.57 14.26 16.18
C PRO A 32 -24.25 15.35 17.19
N GLN A 33 -23.94 16.55 16.68
CA GLN A 33 -23.53 17.71 17.49
C GLN A 33 -23.88 19.02 16.79
N ILE A 34 -23.82 20.13 17.50
CA ILE A 34 -24.02 21.47 16.93
C ILE A 34 -22.69 22.23 16.99
N ALA A 35 -22.14 22.64 15.85
CA ALA A 35 -20.97 23.51 15.77
C ALA A 35 -21.39 24.97 15.65
N VAL A 36 -20.86 25.81 16.53
CA VAL A 36 -21.08 27.24 16.55
C VAL A 36 -20.02 27.95 15.72
N VAL A 37 -20.41 28.55 14.60
CA VAL A 37 -19.50 29.20 13.65
C VAL A 37 -19.83 30.67 13.56
N GLY A 38 -18.84 31.54 13.51
CA GLY A 38 -19.07 33.01 13.36
C GLY A 38 -17.78 33.77 13.36
N GLY A 39 -17.81 34.96 12.81
CA GLY A 39 -16.67 35.88 12.83
C GLY A 39 -16.26 36.26 14.26
N GLN A 40 -15.07 36.81 14.37
CA GLN A 40 -14.60 37.39 15.62
C GLN A 40 -15.61 38.50 16.06
N SER A 41 -15.96 38.54 17.35
CA SER A 41 -16.91 39.45 17.92
C SER A 41 -18.35 39.38 17.37
N ALA A 42 -18.72 38.29 16.65
CA ALA A 42 -20.09 38.06 16.19
C ALA A 42 -21.11 37.80 17.33
N GLY A 43 -20.64 37.60 18.58
CA GLY A 43 -21.50 37.33 19.74
C GLY A 43 -21.68 35.85 20.07
N LYS A 44 -20.87 34.93 19.53
CA LYS A 44 -20.94 33.47 19.80
C LYS A 44 -20.92 33.16 21.31
N SER A 45 -19.87 33.57 21.98
CA SER A 45 -19.67 33.28 23.43
C SER A 45 -20.78 33.90 24.28
N SER A 46 -21.31 35.11 23.92
CA SER A 46 -22.46 35.71 24.63
C SER A 46 -23.75 34.91 24.47
N VAL A 47 -23.98 34.33 23.31
CA VAL A 47 -25.15 33.44 23.10
C VAL A 47 -25.02 32.20 23.97
N LEU A 48 -23.84 31.61 24.08
CA LEU A 48 -23.58 30.41 24.89
C LEU A 48 -23.70 30.71 26.40
N GLU A 49 -23.19 31.86 26.86
CA GLU A 49 -23.32 32.30 28.25
C GLU A 49 -24.82 32.54 28.59
N ASN A 50 -25.58 33.10 27.66
CA ASN A 50 -27.02 33.28 27.86
C ASN A 50 -27.79 31.94 27.97
N PHE A 51 -27.30 30.84 27.33
CA PHE A 51 -27.88 29.52 27.51
C PHE A 51 -27.70 28.95 28.93
N VAL A 52 -26.54 29.23 29.52
CA VAL A 52 -26.15 28.77 30.87
C VAL A 52 -26.73 29.69 31.94
N GLY A 53 -26.93 30.97 31.62
CA GLY A 53 -27.31 32.01 32.59
C GLY A 53 -26.19 32.50 33.48
N ARG A 54 -24.93 32.19 33.12
CA ARG A 54 -23.71 32.54 33.89
C ARG A 54 -22.57 32.99 32.94
N ASP A 55 -21.71 33.83 33.46
CA ASP A 55 -20.50 34.30 32.79
C ASP A 55 -19.35 33.34 33.06
N PHE A 56 -18.98 32.55 32.07
CA PHE A 56 -17.91 31.52 32.29
C PHE A 56 -16.93 31.42 31.12
N LEU A 57 -17.17 32.05 30.00
CA LEU A 57 -16.26 32.01 28.86
C LEU A 57 -15.19 33.10 28.96
N PRO A 58 -13.96 32.82 28.49
CA PRO A 58 -12.89 33.80 28.42
C PRO A 58 -13.29 35.01 27.57
N ARG A 59 -12.80 36.19 27.96
CA ARG A 59 -13.05 37.47 27.28
C ARG A 59 -11.73 38.23 27.09
N GLY A 60 -11.63 38.95 26.00
CA GLY A 60 -10.42 39.73 25.74
C GLY A 60 -10.37 40.31 24.33
N SER A 61 -9.31 41.01 24.00
CA SER A 61 -8.98 41.47 22.67
C SER A 61 -8.26 40.39 21.86
N GLY A 62 -8.53 40.26 20.58
CA GLY A 62 -7.95 39.25 19.69
C GLY A 62 -8.69 37.91 19.71
N ILE A 63 -8.04 36.81 19.34
CA ILE A 63 -8.65 35.45 19.34
C ILE A 63 -8.69 34.94 20.78
N VAL A 64 -9.88 34.92 21.35
CA VAL A 64 -10.12 34.49 22.72
C VAL A 64 -10.33 32.98 22.79
N THR A 65 -11.20 32.44 21.92
CA THR A 65 -11.40 30.99 21.77
C THR A 65 -10.29 30.42 20.87
N ARG A 66 -9.29 29.81 21.46
CA ARG A 66 -8.11 29.25 20.73
C ARG A 66 -8.12 27.74 20.56
N ARG A 67 -9.07 27.09 21.20
CA ARG A 67 -9.36 25.65 21.10
C ARG A 67 -10.85 25.43 20.98
N PRO A 68 -11.32 24.38 20.28
CA PRO A 68 -12.72 24.00 20.29
C PRO A 68 -13.18 23.69 21.73
N LEU A 69 -14.31 24.25 22.16
CA LEU A 69 -14.91 23.95 23.44
C LEU A 69 -16.18 23.12 23.23
N VAL A 70 -16.13 21.86 23.62
CA VAL A 70 -17.31 20.98 23.66
C VAL A 70 -18.08 21.24 24.93
N LEU A 71 -19.19 21.97 24.82
CA LEU A 71 -20.06 22.35 25.92
C LEU A 71 -21.26 21.41 25.98
N GLN A 72 -21.35 20.62 27.03
CA GLN A 72 -22.48 19.75 27.33
C GLN A 72 -23.32 20.36 28.43
N LEU A 73 -24.51 20.79 28.10
CA LEU A 73 -25.50 21.30 29.06
C LEU A 73 -26.40 20.14 29.52
N ILE A 74 -26.50 19.96 30.82
CA ILE A 74 -27.22 18.85 31.43
C ILE A 74 -28.20 19.42 32.47
N SER A 75 -29.49 19.16 32.29
CA SER A 75 -30.50 19.57 33.26
C SER A 75 -30.36 18.73 34.55
N ALA A 76 -30.08 19.39 35.66
CA ALA A 76 -29.85 18.78 36.97
C ALA A 76 -30.41 19.67 38.08
N THR A 77 -30.59 19.11 39.26
CA THR A 77 -31.13 19.83 40.41
C THR A 77 -30.13 20.78 41.09
N THR A 78 -28.83 20.54 40.85
CA THR A 78 -27.72 21.32 41.41
C THR A 78 -26.90 21.99 40.33
N GLU A 79 -26.37 23.20 40.60
CA GLU A 79 -25.57 23.95 39.63
C GLU A 79 -24.07 23.77 39.91
N TYR A 80 -23.37 23.19 38.94
CA TYR A 80 -21.91 23.00 38.95
C TYR A 80 -21.41 22.66 37.57
N ALA A 81 -20.07 22.76 37.39
CA ALA A 81 -19.42 22.39 36.14
C ALA A 81 -18.31 21.33 36.40
N GLU A 82 -18.03 20.52 35.37
CA GLU A 82 -16.97 19.50 35.39
C GLU A 82 -16.19 19.52 34.08
N PHE A 83 -14.87 19.37 34.16
CA PHE A 83 -14.02 19.15 32.97
C PHE A 83 -13.59 17.70 32.86
N LEU A 84 -13.49 17.19 31.63
CA LEU A 84 -13.07 15.83 31.41
C LEU A 84 -11.60 15.59 31.80
N HIS A 85 -10.74 16.60 31.65
CA HIS A 85 -9.31 16.54 32.03
C HIS A 85 -9.08 16.67 33.56
N CYS A 86 -10.05 17.23 34.30
CA CYS A 86 -10.01 17.36 35.77
C CYS A 86 -10.99 16.39 36.43
N LYS A 87 -10.79 15.08 36.27
CA LYS A 87 -11.69 14.07 36.81
C LYS A 87 -11.95 14.23 38.31
N GLY A 88 -13.23 14.33 38.70
CA GLY A 88 -13.68 14.36 40.08
C GLY A 88 -13.70 15.74 40.73
N LYS A 89 -13.20 16.81 40.07
CA LYS A 89 -13.30 18.19 40.57
C LYS A 89 -14.59 18.83 40.08
N LYS A 90 -15.44 19.27 41.01
CA LYS A 90 -16.65 20.04 40.75
C LYS A 90 -16.38 21.53 40.95
N PHE A 91 -16.70 22.29 39.94
CA PHE A 91 -16.57 23.74 39.94
C PHE A 91 -17.95 24.34 40.19
N THR A 92 -18.13 24.99 41.32
CA THR A 92 -19.36 25.69 41.70
C THR A 92 -19.30 27.20 41.39
N ASP A 93 -18.09 27.75 41.32
CA ASP A 93 -17.79 29.11 40.90
C ASP A 93 -17.46 29.16 39.38
N PHE A 94 -18.26 29.92 38.62
CA PHE A 94 -18.09 30.04 37.18
C PHE A 94 -16.87 30.92 36.77
N ASP A 95 -16.36 31.72 37.69
CA ASP A 95 -15.09 32.43 37.50
C ASP A 95 -13.88 31.47 37.59
N GLU A 96 -13.99 30.41 38.40
CA GLU A 96 -13.01 29.33 38.38
C GLU A 96 -13.06 28.53 37.08
N VAL A 97 -14.26 28.29 36.53
CA VAL A 97 -14.45 27.62 35.20
C VAL A 97 -13.75 28.43 34.11
N ARG A 98 -13.91 29.76 34.11
CA ARG A 98 -13.21 30.64 33.15
C ARG A 98 -11.68 30.51 33.26
N ARG A 99 -11.16 30.60 34.46
CA ARG A 99 -9.70 30.47 34.70
C ARG A 99 -9.16 29.10 34.31
N GLU A 100 -9.93 28.02 34.49
CA GLU A 100 -9.54 26.67 34.07
C GLU A 100 -9.52 26.54 32.53
N ILE A 101 -10.49 27.12 31.80
CA ILE A 101 -10.49 27.16 30.34
C ILE A 101 -9.23 27.88 29.81
N GLU A 102 -8.88 29.03 30.43
CA GLU A 102 -7.67 29.78 30.07
C GLU A 102 -6.39 28.99 30.38
N ALA A 103 -6.28 28.43 31.58
CA ALA A 103 -5.13 27.66 31.99
C ALA A 103 -4.91 26.40 31.13
N GLU A 104 -5.98 25.65 30.82
CA GLU A 104 -5.92 24.47 29.98
C GLU A 104 -5.61 24.83 28.51
N THR A 105 -6.11 25.99 28.05
CA THR A 105 -5.76 26.48 26.71
C THR A 105 -4.27 26.81 26.64
N ASP A 106 -3.75 27.56 27.61
CA ASP A 106 -2.32 27.96 27.68
C ASP A 106 -1.40 26.75 27.84
N ARG A 107 -1.82 25.73 28.59
CA ARG A 107 -1.07 24.48 28.75
C ARG A 107 -0.78 23.76 27.45
N VAL A 108 -1.74 23.77 26.52
CA VAL A 108 -1.64 23.04 25.23
C VAL A 108 -1.10 23.93 24.12
N THR A 109 -1.53 25.22 24.07
CA THR A 109 -1.14 26.12 22.98
C THR A 109 0.14 26.91 23.29
N GLY A 110 0.62 26.88 24.54
CA GLY A 110 1.75 27.66 25.00
C GLY A 110 1.43 29.16 25.12
N ALA A 111 2.42 29.94 25.59
CA ALA A 111 2.30 31.40 25.74
C ALA A 111 2.17 32.13 24.37
N ASN A 112 2.39 31.48 23.27
CA ASN A 112 2.47 32.04 21.90
C ASN A 112 1.12 32.11 21.20
N LYS A 113 0.06 32.57 21.76
CA LYS A 113 -1.26 32.87 21.15
C LYS A 113 -1.67 31.98 19.94
N GLY A 114 -1.08 30.77 19.84
CA GLY A 114 -1.39 29.76 18.84
C GLY A 114 -2.76 29.12 19.08
N ILE A 115 -3.23 28.34 18.12
CA ILE A 115 -4.46 27.57 18.21
C ILE A 115 -4.16 26.08 18.25
N SER A 116 -5.11 25.27 18.79
CA SER A 116 -4.99 23.81 18.80
C SER A 116 -6.33 23.18 18.47
N SER A 117 -6.30 22.12 17.65
CA SER A 117 -7.50 21.36 17.28
C SER A 117 -8.01 20.41 18.38
N ILE A 118 -7.26 20.23 19.47
CA ILE A 118 -7.65 19.36 20.59
C ILE A 118 -8.75 20.05 21.38
N PRO A 119 -9.98 19.50 21.49
CA PRO A 119 -11.08 20.15 22.16
C PRO A 119 -10.91 20.14 23.70
N ILE A 120 -11.51 21.13 24.36
CA ILE A 120 -11.75 21.13 25.80
C ILE A 120 -13.18 20.64 26.00
N SER A 121 -13.40 19.64 26.84
CA SER A 121 -14.74 19.14 27.17
C SER A 121 -15.19 19.68 28.53
N LEU A 122 -16.27 20.46 28.52
CA LEU A 122 -16.89 21.07 29.69
C LEU A 122 -18.35 20.61 29.82
N ARG A 123 -18.72 20.12 31.00
CA ARG A 123 -20.10 19.78 31.36
C ARG A 123 -20.62 20.81 32.35
N VAL A 124 -21.78 21.34 32.06
CA VAL A 124 -22.47 22.27 32.97
C VAL A 124 -23.80 21.66 33.38
N TYR A 125 -23.95 21.42 34.65
CA TYR A 125 -25.17 20.94 35.29
C TYR A 125 -25.91 22.11 35.89
N SER A 126 -27.18 22.33 35.53
CA SER A 126 -27.99 23.39 36.05
C SER A 126 -29.48 23.07 35.90
N PRO A 127 -30.36 23.52 36.83
CA PRO A 127 -31.80 23.38 36.71
C PRO A 127 -32.41 24.29 35.62
N ASN A 128 -31.66 25.30 35.20
CA ASN A 128 -32.13 26.32 34.26
C ASN A 128 -31.75 26.04 32.80
N VAL A 129 -31.05 24.93 32.52
CA VAL A 129 -30.59 24.59 31.17
C VAL A 129 -31.40 23.41 30.59
N LEU A 130 -31.57 23.41 29.28
CA LEU A 130 -32.01 22.24 28.54
C LEU A 130 -30.80 21.37 28.14
N ASN A 131 -31.02 20.06 28.05
CA ASN A 131 -29.97 19.17 27.55
C ASN A 131 -29.57 19.60 26.13
N LEU A 132 -28.28 19.91 25.92
CA LEU A 132 -27.76 20.40 24.67
C LEU A 132 -26.27 20.20 24.59
N THR A 133 -25.78 19.79 23.42
CA THR A 133 -24.35 19.66 23.16
C THR A 133 -23.93 20.58 22.03
N LEU A 134 -23.02 21.50 22.32
CA LEU A 134 -22.55 22.55 21.43
C LEU A 134 -21.02 22.50 21.36
N ILE A 135 -20.47 22.86 20.23
CA ILE A 135 -19.03 23.06 20.06
C ILE A 135 -18.79 24.52 19.70
N ASP A 136 -18.20 25.27 20.65
CA ASP A 136 -17.74 26.64 20.36
C ASP A 136 -16.42 26.56 19.62
N LEU A 137 -16.40 27.09 18.39
CA LEU A 137 -15.23 27.13 17.52
C LEU A 137 -14.57 28.49 17.52
N PRO A 138 -13.25 28.59 17.28
CA PRO A 138 -12.56 29.86 17.15
C PRO A 138 -13.27 30.84 16.21
N GLY A 139 -13.23 32.13 16.52
CA GLY A 139 -13.79 33.16 15.65
C GLY A 139 -13.01 33.27 14.35
N ILE A 140 -13.72 33.31 13.21
CA ILE A 140 -13.11 33.51 11.90
C ILE A 140 -12.37 34.84 11.91
N THR A 141 -11.08 34.80 11.61
CA THR A 141 -10.19 35.97 11.58
C THR A 141 -9.50 36.01 10.23
N LYS A 142 -9.45 37.18 9.59
CA LYS A 142 -8.85 37.36 8.26
C LYS A 142 -7.42 37.89 8.33
N VAL A 143 -7.07 38.58 9.43
CA VAL A 143 -5.77 39.24 9.59
C VAL A 143 -5.15 38.80 10.91
N PRO A 144 -3.90 38.36 10.92
CA PRO A 144 -3.20 38.06 12.15
C PRO A 144 -2.96 39.32 12.98
N VAL A 145 -3.16 39.24 14.29
CA VAL A 145 -2.99 40.35 15.24
C VAL A 145 -1.92 40.02 16.26
N GLY A 146 -0.91 40.86 16.36
CA GLY A 146 0.22 40.68 17.32
C GLY A 146 1.10 39.48 16.93
N ASP A 147 1.38 38.58 17.90
CA ASP A 147 2.31 37.45 17.74
C ASP A 147 1.65 36.21 17.07
N GLN A 148 0.53 36.38 16.39
CA GLN A 148 -0.18 35.28 15.73
C GLN A 148 0.57 34.84 14.46
N PRO A 149 0.52 33.54 14.12
CA PRO A 149 1.09 33.03 12.88
C PRO A 149 0.48 33.70 11.64
N PRO A 150 1.25 33.97 10.58
CA PRO A 150 0.73 34.63 9.38
C PRO A 150 -0.32 33.81 8.63
N ASP A 151 -0.41 32.51 8.88
CA ASP A 151 -1.34 31.56 8.31
C ASP A 151 -2.56 31.25 9.21
N ILE A 152 -2.78 32.07 10.26
CA ILE A 152 -3.83 31.85 11.26
C ILE A 152 -5.23 31.70 10.64
N GLU A 153 -5.52 32.41 9.56
CA GLU A 153 -6.79 32.33 8.83
C GLU A 153 -7.03 30.91 8.31
N TYR A 154 -6.01 30.31 7.66
CA TYR A 154 -6.08 28.94 7.12
C TYR A 154 -6.20 27.92 8.24
N GLN A 155 -5.43 28.06 9.32
CA GLN A 155 -5.49 27.14 10.46
C GLN A 155 -6.87 27.15 11.12
N ILE A 156 -7.48 28.34 11.33
CA ILE A 156 -8.85 28.46 11.87
C ILE A 156 -9.86 27.86 10.90
N ARG A 157 -9.75 28.16 9.61
CA ARG A 157 -10.66 27.60 8.59
C ARG A 157 -10.58 26.09 8.57
N ASP A 158 -9.40 25.52 8.53
CA ASP A 158 -9.21 24.06 8.53
C ASP A 158 -9.77 23.42 9.80
N MET A 159 -9.57 24.06 10.96
CA MET A 159 -10.14 23.59 12.21
C MET A 159 -11.68 23.62 12.19
N ILE A 160 -12.29 24.69 11.70
CA ILE A 160 -13.76 24.79 11.56
C ILE A 160 -14.26 23.72 10.61
N MET A 161 -13.59 23.54 9.45
CA MET A 161 -13.96 22.55 8.45
C MET A 161 -13.92 21.11 8.99
N GLN A 162 -13.00 20.74 9.88
CA GLN A 162 -12.96 19.44 10.54
C GLN A 162 -14.25 19.07 11.27
N PHE A 163 -14.99 20.07 11.76
CA PHE A 163 -16.27 19.87 12.44
C PHE A 163 -17.47 19.99 11.51
N ILE A 164 -17.53 21.01 10.67
CA ILE A 164 -18.73 21.33 9.88
C ILE A 164 -18.86 20.49 8.58
N CYS A 165 -17.76 19.87 8.08
CA CYS A 165 -17.84 18.95 6.94
C CYS A 165 -18.55 17.65 7.28
N ARG A 166 -18.68 17.31 8.57
CA ARG A 166 -19.36 16.10 9.01
C ARG A 166 -20.85 16.20 8.75
N GLU A 167 -21.46 15.23 8.10
CA GLU A 167 -22.88 15.21 7.77
C GLU A 167 -23.78 15.23 9.02
N ASN A 168 -23.29 14.62 10.11
CA ASN A 168 -24.01 14.58 11.39
C ASN A 168 -23.82 15.84 12.26
N CYS A 169 -23.20 16.90 11.73
CA CYS A 169 -23.01 18.16 12.44
C CYS A 169 -24.04 19.19 11.97
N LEU A 170 -24.85 19.69 12.90
CA LEU A 170 -25.69 20.89 12.68
C LEU A 170 -24.80 22.13 12.81
N ILE A 171 -25.03 23.13 11.96
CA ILE A 171 -24.24 24.35 11.91
C ILE A 171 -25.07 25.50 12.48
N LEU A 172 -24.56 26.11 13.55
CA LEU A 172 -25.14 27.35 14.10
C LEU A 172 -24.31 28.53 13.58
N ALA A 173 -24.81 29.19 12.53
CA ALA A 173 -24.14 30.30 11.87
C ALA A 173 -24.51 31.62 12.55
N VAL A 174 -23.57 32.16 13.35
CA VAL A 174 -23.76 33.39 14.13
C VAL A 174 -23.28 34.60 13.33
N THR A 175 -24.16 35.52 13.00
CA THR A 175 -23.91 36.73 12.19
C THR A 175 -24.47 37.97 12.89
N PRO A 176 -23.73 39.07 13.00
CA PRO A 176 -24.26 40.32 13.58
C PRO A 176 -25.13 41.05 12.56
N ALA A 177 -26.24 41.64 13.02
CA ALA A 177 -27.22 42.34 12.20
C ALA A 177 -26.72 43.66 11.57
N ASN A 178 -25.75 44.29 12.21
CA ASN A 178 -25.15 45.56 11.79
C ASN A 178 -24.08 45.39 10.69
N MET A 179 -24.08 44.22 10.01
CA MET A 179 -23.24 43.93 8.84
C MET A 179 -24.13 43.40 7.73
N ASP A 180 -23.73 43.66 6.48
CA ASP A 180 -24.41 43.05 5.34
C ASP A 180 -24.25 41.52 5.41
N LEU A 181 -25.41 40.85 5.28
CA LEU A 181 -25.51 39.38 5.33
C LEU A 181 -24.62 38.71 4.27
N ALA A 182 -24.45 39.37 3.11
CA ALA A 182 -23.57 38.89 2.04
C ALA A 182 -22.09 38.79 2.46
N ASN A 183 -21.66 39.53 3.48
CA ASN A 183 -20.30 39.52 4.02
C ASN A 183 -20.15 38.57 5.22
N SER A 184 -21.16 37.77 5.54
CA SER A 184 -21.09 36.83 6.64
C SER A 184 -20.19 35.64 6.33
N ASP A 185 -19.00 35.62 6.95
CA ASP A 185 -18.09 34.51 6.80
C ASP A 185 -18.67 33.19 7.35
N ALA A 186 -19.52 33.25 8.39
CA ALA A 186 -20.20 32.10 8.94
C ALA A 186 -21.14 31.43 7.94
N LEU A 187 -21.98 32.25 7.28
CA LEU A 187 -22.91 31.75 6.27
C LEU A 187 -22.17 31.29 4.99
N LYS A 188 -21.07 31.95 4.65
CA LYS A 188 -20.21 31.51 3.53
C LYS A 188 -19.64 30.13 3.76
N LEU A 189 -19.00 29.88 4.93
CA LEU A 189 -18.48 28.57 5.27
C LEU A 189 -19.57 27.52 5.41
N ALA A 190 -20.73 27.89 5.96
CA ALA A 190 -21.87 26.99 6.03
C ALA A 190 -22.37 26.59 4.64
N LYS A 191 -22.41 27.53 3.70
CA LYS A 191 -22.86 27.29 2.30
C LYS A 191 -21.84 26.39 1.53
N ASP A 192 -20.53 26.49 1.83
CA ASP A 192 -19.51 25.65 1.21
C ASP A 192 -19.77 24.15 1.52
N VAL A 193 -20.25 23.82 2.73
CA VAL A 193 -20.47 22.43 3.20
C VAL A 193 -21.93 22.00 3.25
N ASP A 194 -22.86 22.94 3.22
CA ASP A 194 -24.31 22.73 3.22
C ASP A 194 -24.98 23.65 2.18
N PRO A 195 -24.76 23.44 0.87
CA PRO A 195 -25.24 24.33 -0.20
C PRO A 195 -26.77 24.53 -0.20
N GLN A 196 -27.50 23.52 0.31
CA GLN A 196 -28.98 23.55 0.37
C GLN A 196 -29.52 24.09 1.70
N GLY A 197 -28.65 24.47 2.65
CA GLY A 197 -29.07 25.00 3.95
C GLY A 197 -29.89 24.03 4.80
N GLN A 198 -29.69 22.70 4.64
CA GLN A 198 -30.54 21.71 5.33
C GLN A 198 -30.20 21.54 6.80
N ARG A 199 -28.92 21.68 7.16
CA ARG A 199 -28.39 21.50 8.52
C ARG A 199 -27.86 22.78 9.15
N THR A 200 -28.07 23.93 8.49
CA THR A 200 -27.67 25.26 8.97
C THR A 200 -28.82 25.98 9.64
N ILE A 201 -28.56 26.57 10.81
CA ILE A 201 -29.45 27.45 11.55
C ILE A 201 -28.79 28.83 11.62
N GLY A 202 -29.44 29.88 11.17
CA GLY A 202 -28.93 31.22 11.25
C GLY A 202 -29.26 31.88 12.60
N VAL A 203 -28.27 32.50 13.23
CA VAL A 203 -28.49 33.34 14.41
C VAL A 203 -28.05 34.75 14.11
N ILE A 204 -28.96 35.69 14.23
CA ILE A 204 -28.73 37.11 14.01
C ILE A 204 -28.61 37.83 15.37
N THR A 205 -27.41 38.35 15.63
CA THR A 205 -27.07 39.05 16.87
C THR A 205 -27.03 40.55 16.63
N LYS A 206 -26.94 41.34 17.71
CA LYS A 206 -26.79 42.83 17.66
C LYS A 206 -27.87 43.55 16.90
N LEU A 207 -29.11 43.05 16.99
CA LEU A 207 -30.27 43.72 16.39
C LEU A 207 -30.54 45.10 17.00
N ASP A 208 -30.11 45.29 18.25
CA ASP A 208 -30.16 46.53 18.99
C ASP A 208 -29.15 47.58 18.55
N LEU A 209 -28.18 47.21 17.70
CA LEU A 209 -27.16 48.10 17.19
C LEU A 209 -27.34 48.43 15.71
N MET A 210 -28.52 48.18 15.15
CA MET A 210 -28.88 48.61 13.81
C MET A 210 -29.19 50.11 13.79
N ASP A 211 -28.87 50.76 12.67
CA ASP A 211 -29.13 52.19 12.48
C ASP A 211 -30.65 52.48 12.43
N GLU A 212 -31.08 53.66 12.90
CA GLU A 212 -32.46 54.07 12.82
C GLU A 212 -32.98 54.02 11.39
N GLY A 213 -34.13 53.36 11.21
CA GLY A 213 -34.75 53.17 9.90
C GLY A 213 -34.27 51.94 9.12
N THR A 214 -33.34 51.13 9.69
CA THR A 214 -32.94 49.84 9.13
C THR A 214 -33.45 48.72 10.01
N ASP A 215 -33.80 47.58 9.42
CA ASP A 215 -34.21 46.39 10.14
C ASP A 215 -33.73 45.09 9.46
N ALA A 216 -33.73 44.01 10.21
CA ALA A 216 -33.34 42.70 9.74
C ALA A 216 -34.55 41.80 9.43
N ARG A 217 -35.71 42.36 9.19
CA ARG A 217 -36.98 41.67 8.98
C ARG A 217 -36.89 40.63 7.87
N ASP A 218 -36.41 41.02 6.69
CA ASP A 218 -36.32 40.12 5.54
C ASP A 218 -35.37 38.94 5.77
N VAL A 219 -34.34 39.12 6.60
CA VAL A 219 -33.45 38.03 7.03
C VAL A 219 -34.17 37.11 7.98
N LEU A 220 -34.82 37.66 9.03
CA LEU A 220 -35.52 36.87 10.05
C LEU A 220 -36.77 36.17 9.51
N GLU A 221 -37.44 36.76 8.48
CA GLU A 221 -38.50 36.10 7.74
C GLU A 221 -37.99 35.10 6.68
N ASN A 222 -36.65 34.83 6.65
CA ASN A 222 -36.01 33.86 5.76
C ASN A 222 -36.16 34.18 4.27
N ARG A 223 -36.23 35.47 3.88
CA ARG A 223 -36.41 35.90 2.50
C ARG A 223 -35.11 36.13 1.73
N LEU A 224 -34.05 36.68 2.38
CA LEU A 224 -32.83 37.09 1.68
C LEU A 224 -31.91 35.96 1.36
N LEU A 225 -31.59 35.04 2.30
CA LEU A 225 -30.78 33.86 2.11
C LEU A 225 -31.47 32.70 2.78
N PRO A 226 -32.40 32.02 2.11
CA PRO A 226 -33.28 31.07 2.73
C PRO A 226 -32.53 29.84 3.25
N LEU A 227 -32.68 29.52 4.54
CA LEU A 227 -32.22 28.34 5.22
C LEU A 227 -33.43 27.45 5.57
N ARG A 228 -33.29 26.14 5.42
CA ARG A 228 -34.40 25.21 5.78
C ARG A 228 -34.83 25.32 7.22
N ARG A 229 -33.90 25.66 8.12
CA ARG A 229 -34.14 25.80 9.55
C ARG A 229 -34.35 27.26 9.98
N GLY A 230 -34.29 28.21 9.04
CA GLY A 230 -34.59 29.63 9.25
C GLY A 230 -33.51 30.37 10.06
N TYR A 231 -33.93 31.59 10.47
CA TYR A 231 -33.12 32.50 11.26
C TYR A 231 -33.81 32.82 12.58
N ILE A 232 -33.00 33.01 13.63
CA ILE A 232 -33.48 33.42 14.94
C ILE A 232 -32.68 34.63 15.40
N GLY A 233 -33.36 35.71 15.69
CA GLY A 233 -32.76 36.94 16.23
C GLY A 233 -32.54 36.83 17.73
N VAL A 234 -31.41 37.33 18.19
CA VAL A 234 -31.05 37.41 19.63
C VAL A 234 -30.41 38.75 19.95
N VAL A 235 -30.67 39.25 21.16
CA VAL A 235 -30.07 40.48 21.67
C VAL A 235 -29.23 40.17 22.91
N ASN A 236 -27.93 40.25 22.75
CA ASN A 236 -26.97 39.98 23.84
C ASN A 236 -26.71 41.25 24.65
N ARG A 237 -26.11 41.10 25.84
CA ARG A 237 -25.62 42.22 26.64
C ARG A 237 -24.64 43.08 25.86
N SER A 238 -24.73 44.39 25.98
CA SER A 238 -23.75 45.33 25.51
C SER A 238 -22.46 45.26 26.33
N GLN A 239 -21.34 45.80 25.81
CA GLN A 239 -20.08 45.89 26.57
C GLN A 239 -20.27 46.65 27.90
N LYS A 240 -21.08 47.71 27.89
CA LYS A 240 -21.45 48.47 29.11
C LYS A 240 -22.24 47.66 30.10
N ASP A 241 -23.14 46.78 29.65
CA ASP A 241 -23.93 45.90 30.52
C ASP A 241 -22.99 44.86 31.18
N ILE A 242 -21.99 44.40 30.46
CA ILE A 242 -20.98 43.41 30.96
C ILE A 242 -20.07 44.06 31.99
N GLU A 243 -19.54 45.26 31.70
CA GLU A 243 -18.73 46.00 32.62
C GLU A 243 -19.51 46.43 33.89
N GLY A 244 -20.78 46.78 33.71
CA GLY A 244 -21.73 47.07 34.76
C GLY A 244 -22.26 45.87 35.56
N LYS A 245 -21.76 44.65 35.25
CA LYS A 245 -22.17 43.37 35.86
C LYS A 245 -23.68 43.14 35.83
N LYS A 246 -24.34 43.54 34.75
CA LYS A 246 -25.80 43.32 34.59
C LYS A 246 -26.07 41.81 34.54
N ASP A 247 -27.01 41.37 35.39
CA ASP A 247 -27.35 39.96 35.47
C ASP A 247 -27.94 39.43 34.11
N ILE A 248 -27.64 38.20 33.79
CA ILE A 248 -28.12 37.59 32.50
C ILE A 248 -29.62 37.44 32.49
N SER A 249 -30.30 37.16 33.61
CA SER A 249 -31.75 37.10 33.71
C SER A 249 -32.41 38.46 33.40
N ALA A 250 -31.83 39.52 33.88
CA ALA A 250 -32.27 40.89 33.53
C ALA A 250 -32.01 41.24 32.06
N ALA A 251 -30.93 40.70 31.48
CA ALA A 251 -30.66 40.88 30.07
C ALA A 251 -31.66 40.10 29.18
N LEU A 252 -32.02 38.87 29.54
CA LEU A 252 -33.05 38.08 28.82
C LEU A 252 -34.43 38.73 28.89
N ALA A 253 -34.77 39.36 30.02
CA ALA A 253 -36.01 40.16 30.15
C ALA A 253 -35.96 41.40 29.26
N ALA A 254 -34.83 42.09 29.16
CA ALA A 254 -34.63 43.22 28.25
C ALA A 254 -34.68 42.79 26.78
N GLU A 255 -34.09 41.63 26.39
CA GLU A 255 -34.18 41.04 25.06
C GLU A 255 -35.65 40.83 24.66
N ARG A 256 -36.45 40.22 25.56
CA ARG A 256 -37.87 39.99 25.29
C ARG A 256 -38.63 41.32 25.12
N LEU A 257 -38.34 42.32 25.96
CA LEU A 257 -38.97 43.63 25.84
C LEU A 257 -38.60 44.29 24.52
N PHE A 258 -37.36 44.17 24.07
CA PHE A 258 -36.90 44.69 22.78
C PHE A 258 -37.71 44.09 21.62
N PHE A 259 -37.91 42.79 21.56
CA PHE A 259 -38.70 42.19 20.48
C PHE A 259 -40.16 42.56 20.54
N LEU A 260 -40.75 42.71 21.72
CA LEU A 260 -42.15 43.12 21.88
C LEU A 260 -42.39 44.58 21.54
N SER A 261 -41.42 45.45 21.79
CA SER A 261 -41.55 46.91 21.59
C SER A 261 -41.15 47.37 20.18
N HIS A 262 -40.25 46.65 19.51
CA HIS A 262 -39.77 47.06 18.20
C HIS A 262 -40.77 46.83 17.09
N PRO A 263 -41.14 47.87 16.30
CA PRO A 263 -42.22 47.78 15.30
C PRO A 263 -42.05 46.69 14.27
N ALA A 264 -40.77 46.50 13.79
CA ALA A 264 -40.43 45.52 12.77
C ALA A 264 -40.44 44.07 13.29
N TYR A 265 -40.24 43.81 14.58
CA TYR A 265 -40.08 42.47 15.14
C TYR A 265 -41.21 41.99 16.02
N ARG A 266 -42.17 42.88 16.38
CA ARG A 266 -43.26 42.58 17.29
C ARG A 266 -44.12 41.39 16.87
N HIS A 267 -44.37 41.22 15.56
CA HIS A 267 -45.21 40.14 15.03
C HIS A 267 -44.51 38.76 15.13
N MET A 268 -43.21 38.70 15.25
CA MET A 268 -42.45 37.50 15.40
C MET A 268 -41.78 37.31 16.77
N ALA A 269 -42.09 38.17 17.73
CA ALA A 269 -41.44 38.22 19.03
C ALA A 269 -41.46 36.90 19.80
N ASP A 270 -42.52 36.07 19.66
CA ASP A 270 -42.60 34.73 20.29
C ASP A 270 -41.69 33.69 19.69
N ASN A 271 -41.17 33.94 18.46
CA ASN A 271 -40.26 33.07 17.72
C ASN A 271 -38.82 33.63 17.70
N MET A 272 -38.49 34.57 18.56
CA MET A 272 -37.21 35.23 18.68
C MET A 272 -36.67 35.17 20.12
N GLY A 273 -35.44 35.52 20.28
CA GLY A 273 -34.75 35.58 21.57
C GLY A 273 -34.06 34.27 21.97
N THR A 274 -33.16 34.38 22.90
CA THR A 274 -32.35 33.29 23.40
C THR A 274 -33.11 32.09 23.93
N PRO A 275 -34.23 32.26 24.71
CA PRO A 275 -34.98 31.09 25.19
C PRO A 275 -35.68 30.31 24.07
N TYR A 276 -36.09 31.00 23.01
CA TYR A 276 -36.67 30.34 21.84
C TYR A 276 -35.58 29.56 21.07
N LEU A 277 -34.41 30.21 20.84
CA LEU A 277 -33.28 29.59 20.20
C LEU A 277 -32.86 28.30 20.94
N GLN A 278 -32.76 28.31 22.25
CA GLN A 278 -32.38 27.15 23.06
C GLN A 278 -33.37 25.98 22.88
N ARG A 279 -34.67 26.27 22.86
CA ARG A 279 -35.71 25.25 22.61
C ARG A 279 -35.61 24.67 21.20
N VAL A 280 -35.41 25.52 20.20
CA VAL A 280 -35.27 25.09 18.81
C VAL A 280 -34.01 24.22 18.62
N LEU A 281 -32.89 24.62 19.20
CA LEU A 281 -31.64 23.85 19.11
C LEU A 281 -31.77 22.48 19.77
N ASN A 282 -32.36 22.40 20.98
CA ASN A 282 -32.63 21.12 21.64
C ASN A 282 -33.54 20.24 20.79
N GLN A 283 -34.62 20.77 20.23
CA GLN A 283 -35.53 20.01 19.38
C GLN A 283 -34.87 19.56 18.08
N GLN A 284 -34.12 20.43 17.43
CA GLN A 284 -33.44 20.11 16.17
C GLN A 284 -32.30 19.08 16.37
N LEU A 285 -31.53 19.20 17.45
CA LEU A 285 -30.53 18.22 17.80
C LEU A 285 -31.16 16.85 18.11
N THR A 286 -32.21 16.82 18.88
CA THR A 286 -32.93 15.59 19.23
C THR A 286 -33.49 14.90 17.99
N ASN A 287 -34.09 15.65 17.07
CA ASN A 287 -34.58 15.11 15.80
C ASN A 287 -33.45 14.59 14.94
N HIS A 288 -32.35 15.32 14.86
CA HIS A 288 -31.17 14.94 14.09
C HIS A 288 -30.49 13.65 14.63
N ILE A 289 -30.39 13.54 15.96
CA ILE A 289 -29.91 12.32 16.62
C ILE A 289 -30.79 11.13 16.24
N ARG A 290 -32.09 11.26 16.38
CA ARG A 290 -33.04 10.20 16.04
C ARG A 290 -32.92 9.75 14.59
N ASP A 291 -32.84 10.70 13.66
CA ASP A 291 -32.77 10.39 12.22
C ASP A 291 -31.45 9.75 11.81
N THR A 292 -30.35 10.10 12.48
CA THR A 292 -29.01 9.56 12.20
C THR A 292 -28.66 8.29 12.98
N LEU A 293 -29.33 8.04 14.11
CA LEU A 293 -29.02 6.91 15.01
C LEU A 293 -29.06 5.54 14.34
N PRO A 294 -30.02 5.20 13.45
CA PRO A 294 -30.06 3.91 12.78
C PRO A 294 -28.84 3.66 11.86
N ALA A 295 -28.46 4.67 11.07
CA ALA A 295 -27.28 4.60 10.21
C ALA A 295 -25.98 4.49 11.03
N PHE A 296 -25.90 5.23 12.12
CA PHE A 296 -24.80 5.17 13.07
C PHE A 296 -24.68 3.78 13.72
N ARG A 297 -25.79 3.21 14.18
CA ARG A 297 -25.84 1.84 14.71
C ARG A 297 -25.33 0.82 13.70
N SER A 298 -25.77 0.89 12.45
CA SER A 298 -25.32 -0.02 11.39
C SER A 298 -23.83 0.10 11.14
N ARG A 299 -23.27 1.31 11.17
CA ARG A 299 -21.83 1.55 11.03
C ARG A 299 -21.04 0.94 12.20
N LEU A 300 -21.49 1.14 13.44
CA LEU A 300 -20.87 0.52 14.62
C LEU A 300 -20.93 -1.01 14.57
N GLN A 301 -22.03 -1.58 14.13
CA GLN A 301 -22.19 -3.03 13.96
C GLN A 301 -21.22 -3.59 12.92
N ALA A 302 -21.05 -2.89 11.79
CA ALA A 302 -20.09 -3.28 10.76
C ALA A 302 -18.63 -3.21 11.27
N GLN A 303 -18.28 -2.15 12.01
CA GLN A 303 -16.97 -2.02 12.63
C GLN A 303 -16.73 -3.09 13.71
N LEU A 304 -17.72 -3.37 14.55
CA LEU A 304 -17.61 -4.43 15.54
C LEU A 304 -17.37 -5.79 14.86
N LEU A 305 -18.13 -6.11 13.83
CA LEU A 305 -17.98 -7.36 13.09
C LEU A 305 -16.60 -7.48 12.43
N SER A 306 -16.03 -6.39 11.91
CA SER A 306 -14.68 -6.40 11.34
C SER A 306 -13.61 -6.67 12.40
N LEU A 307 -13.80 -6.20 13.62
CA LEU A 307 -12.86 -6.39 14.73
C LEU A 307 -13.08 -7.67 15.53
N ASP A 308 -14.26 -8.29 15.42
CA ASP A 308 -14.62 -9.48 16.21
C ASP A 308 -13.64 -10.65 16.00
N LYS A 309 -13.24 -10.87 14.74
CA LYS A 309 -12.30 -11.93 14.39
C LYS A 309 -10.93 -11.67 15.02
N GLU A 310 -10.39 -10.47 14.84
CA GLU A 310 -9.08 -10.07 15.40
C GLU A 310 -9.11 -10.06 16.94
N ALA A 311 -10.18 -9.55 17.53
CA ALA A 311 -10.38 -9.57 18.99
C ALA A 311 -10.54 -10.99 19.55
N ALA A 312 -11.16 -11.91 18.81
CA ALA A 312 -11.26 -13.31 19.21
C ALA A 312 -9.88 -13.99 19.21
N GLU A 313 -9.07 -13.75 18.17
CA GLU A 313 -7.70 -14.26 18.11
C GLU A 313 -6.87 -13.75 19.32
N TYR A 314 -6.93 -12.46 19.64
CA TYR A 314 -6.23 -11.89 20.80
C TYR A 314 -6.74 -12.37 22.15
N ARG A 315 -8.03 -12.70 22.30
CA ARG A 315 -8.57 -13.27 23.55
C ARG A 315 -8.09 -14.69 23.81
N HIS A 316 -7.82 -15.45 22.73
CA HIS A 316 -7.23 -16.78 22.85
C HIS A 316 -5.75 -16.74 23.24
N MET A 317 -5.06 -15.63 22.98
CA MET A 317 -3.66 -15.36 23.34
C MET A 317 -3.56 -14.61 24.68
N ASN A 318 -4.16 -15.13 25.76
CA ASN A 318 -3.97 -14.48 27.06
C ASN A 318 -2.51 -14.64 27.52
N PRO A 319 -1.71 -13.55 27.63
CA PRO A 319 -0.27 -13.63 27.94
C PRO A 319 0.04 -14.14 29.36
N ASP A 320 -0.93 -14.22 30.23
CA ASP A 320 -0.75 -14.57 31.64
C ASP A 320 -0.97 -16.06 31.96
N ASP A 321 -1.46 -16.87 31.00
CA ASP A 321 -1.73 -18.28 31.22
C ASP A 321 -0.65 -19.17 30.55
N PRO A 322 0.25 -19.82 31.34
CA PRO A 322 1.34 -20.66 30.83
C PRO A 322 0.85 -21.81 29.94
N SER A 323 -0.30 -22.41 30.27
CA SER A 323 -0.85 -23.53 29.49
C SER A 323 -1.29 -23.07 28.09
N ARG A 324 -1.83 -21.87 27.99
CA ARG A 324 -2.23 -21.28 26.70
C ARG A 324 -1.04 -20.85 25.88
N LYS A 325 0.02 -20.30 26.51
CA LYS A 325 1.30 -19.98 25.83
C LYS A 325 1.90 -21.24 25.20
N THR A 326 1.98 -22.34 25.95
CA THR A 326 2.48 -23.62 25.43
C THR A 326 1.66 -24.12 24.24
N LYS A 327 0.34 -24.09 24.34
CA LYS A 327 -0.55 -24.50 23.25
C LYS A 327 -0.40 -23.61 22.01
N ALA A 328 -0.30 -22.30 22.21
CA ALA A 328 -0.07 -21.36 21.12
C ALA A 328 1.29 -21.59 20.45
N LEU A 329 2.36 -21.82 21.23
CA LEU A 329 3.68 -22.17 20.70
C LEU A 329 3.62 -23.42 19.82
N MET A 330 3.00 -24.49 20.32
CA MET A 330 2.84 -25.73 19.54
C MET A 330 2.10 -25.48 18.21
N GLN A 331 0.99 -24.74 18.26
CA GLN A 331 0.22 -24.41 17.06
C GLN A 331 1.01 -23.56 16.06
N LEU A 332 1.76 -22.56 16.54
CA LEU A 332 2.60 -21.71 15.69
C LEU A 332 3.70 -22.51 14.99
N ILE A 333 4.39 -23.40 15.72
CA ILE A 333 5.44 -24.24 15.13
C ILE A 333 4.85 -25.28 14.16
N GLN A 334 3.70 -25.86 14.50
CA GLN A 334 3.00 -26.75 13.57
C GLN A 334 2.58 -26.02 12.28
N HIS A 335 2.04 -24.80 12.39
CA HIS A 335 1.70 -23.99 11.23
C HIS A 335 2.93 -23.60 10.41
N PHE A 336 4.04 -23.27 11.06
CA PHE A 336 5.30 -23.03 10.39
C PHE A 336 5.78 -24.25 9.59
N GLY A 337 5.73 -25.45 10.17
CA GLY A 337 6.10 -26.69 9.48
C GLY A 337 5.21 -26.96 8.25
N LEU A 338 3.89 -26.83 8.40
CA LEU A 338 2.94 -27.00 7.30
C LEU A 338 3.14 -25.94 6.19
N ASP A 339 3.44 -24.70 6.57
CA ASP A 339 3.69 -23.61 5.59
C ASP A 339 4.99 -23.84 4.82
N PHE A 340 6.04 -24.30 5.52
CA PHE A 340 7.31 -24.67 4.90
C PHE A 340 7.13 -25.84 3.92
N GLU A 341 6.44 -26.90 4.34
CA GLU A 341 6.15 -28.05 3.49
C GLU A 341 5.36 -27.66 2.22
N LYS A 342 4.29 -26.85 2.37
CA LYS A 342 3.51 -26.34 1.24
C LYS A 342 4.33 -25.50 0.27
N ARG A 343 5.29 -24.69 0.77
CA ARG A 343 6.16 -23.87 -0.08
C ARG A 343 7.22 -24.69 -0.80
N ILE A 344 7.62 -25.83 -0.25
CA ILE A 344 8.59 -26.73 -0.87
C ILE A 344 7.91 -27.71 -1.84
N GLU A 345 6.83 -28.35 -1.42
CA GLU A 345 6.15 -29.36 -2.26
C GLU A 345 5.13 -28.78 -3.24
N GLY A 346 4.69 -27.56 -2.96
CA GLY A 346 3.59 -26.93 -3.70
C GLY A 346 2.23 -27.24 -3.05
N SER A 347 1.27 -26.37 -3.29
CA SER A 347 -0.11 -26.52 -2.80
C SER A 347 -1.07 -26.08 -3.90
N GLY A 348 -2.06 -26.92 -4.17
CA GLY A 348 -3.16 -26.58 -5.10
C GLY A 348 -4.18 -25.59 -4.54
N ASP A 349 -4.18 -25.36 -3.22
CA ASP A 349 -5.22 -24.58 -2.53
C ASP A 349 -5.03 -23.06 -2.68
N GLN A 350 -3.78 -22.61 -2.77
CA GLN A 350 -3.41 -21.21 -2.95
C GLN A 350 -2.19 -21.12 -3.88
N VAL A 351 -2.43 -20.81 -5.14
CA VAL A 351 -1.37 -20.63 -6.13
C VAL A 351 -0.99 -19.15 -6.17
N ASP A 352 0.26 -18.86 -5.78
CA ASP A 352 0.82 -17.53 -5.99
C ASP A 352 1.14 -17.35 -7.49
N THR A 353 0.60 -16.32 -8.09
CA THR A 353 0.80 -16.00 -9.52
C THR A 353 1.83 -14.89 -9.72
N VAL A 354 2.37 -14.32 -8.65
CA VAL A 354 3.32 -13.20 -8.68
C VAL A 354 4.74 -13.67 -8.46
N GLU A 355 4.96 -14.60 -7.51
CA GLU A 355 6.27 -15.14 -7.18
C GLU A 355 6.30 -16.67 -7.23
N LEU A 356 7.48 -17.22 -7.59
CA LEU A 356 7.71 -18.65 -7.52
C LEU A 356 7.88 -19.10 -6.07
N SER A 357 7.27 -20.23 -5.71
CA SER A 357 7.49 -20.87 -4.41
C SER A 357 8.94 -21.32 -4.26
N GLY A 358 9.39 -21.54 -3.01
CA GLY A 358 10.74 -22.07 -2.73
C GLY A 358 11.02 -23.37 -3.47
N GLY A 359 10.06 -24.31 -3.51
CA GLY A 359 10.19 -25.56 -4.27
C GLY A 359 10.30 -25.35 -5.76
N ALA A 360 9.53 -24.42 -6.34
CA ALA A 360 9.62 -24.09 -7.77
C ALA A 360 11.00 -23.44 -8.12
N LYS A 361 11.55 -22.60 -7.23
CA LYS A 361 12.90 -22.02 -7.37
C LYS A 361 13.98 -23.10 -7.30
N ILE A 362 13.85 -24.06 -6.37
CA ILE A 362 14.76 -25.21 -6.27
C ILE A 362 14.67 -26.11 -7.52
N ASN A 363 13.47 -26.37 -8.02
CA ASN A 363 13.27 -27.11 -9.27
C ASN A 363 13.99 -26.43 -10.44
N ARG A 364 13.92 -25.11 -10.54
CA ARG A 364 14.67 -24.32 -11.53
C ARG A 364 16.18 -24.47 -11.37
N ILE A 365 16.69 -24.51 -10.12
CA ILE A 365 18.11 -24.74 -9.88
C ILE A 365 18.53 -26.10 -10.48
N PHE A 366 17.77 -27.15 -10.24
CA PHE A 366 18.10 -28.50 -10.72
C PHE A 366 18.04 -28.64 -12.23
N HIS A 367 17.04 -28.03 -12.88
CA HIS A 367 16.74 -28.31 -14.28
C HIS A 367 17.14 -27.20 -15.28
N GLU A 368 17.43 -25.99 -14.78
CA GLU A 368 17.83 -24.85 -15.60
C GLU A 368 19.24 -24.36 -15.26
N ARG A 369 19.48 -23.97 -14.00
CA ARG A 369 20.75 -23.32 -13.61
C ARG A 369 21.92 -24.32 -13.52
N PHE A 370 21.72 -25.44 -12.89
CA PHE A 370 22.78 -26.43 -12.71
C PHE A 370 23.26 -27.04 -14.04
N PRO A 371 22.40 -27.50 -14.98
CA PRO A 371 22.83 -27.92 -16.31
C PRO A 371 23.62 -26.84 -17.06
N PHE A 372 23.20 -25.57 -16.93
CA PHE A 372 23.91 -24.46 -17.55
C PHE A 372 25.32 -24.26 -16.98
N GLU A 373 25.47 -24.34 -15.66
CA GLU A 373 26.78 -24.25 -15.01
C GLU A 373 27.69 -25.43 -15.39
N LEU A 374 27.17 -26.63 -15.56
CA LEU A 374 27.91 -27.76 -16.04
C LEU A 374 28.46 -27.53 -17.46
N VAL A 375 27.61 -27.02 -18.35
CA VAL A 375 28.00 -26.78 -19.77
C VAL A 375 28.97 -25.61 -19.87
N LYS A 376 28.85 -24.59 -19.00
CA LYS A 376 29.83 -23.49 -18.94
C LYS A 376 31.27 -23.97 -18.69
N MET A 377 31.42 -25.13 -18.07
CA MET A 377 32.72 -25.75 -17.79
C MET A 377 33.17 -26.71 -18.89
N GLU A 378 32.36 -26.92 -19.95
CA GLU A 378 32.76 -27.75 -21.10
C GLU A 378 33.94 -27.13 -21.83
N PHE A 379 34.72 -28.03 -22.45
CA PHE A 379 36.09 -27.83 -22.94
C PHE A 379 36.22 -26.72 -24.00
N ASP A 380 37.33 -26.00 -23.94
CA ASP A 380 37.91 -25.42 -25.15
C ASP A 380 38.51 -26.54 -25.99
N GLU A 381 37.96 -26.77 -27.14
CA GLU A 381 38.40 -27.85 -28.04
C GLU A 381 39.88 -27.73 -28.39
N LYS A 382 40.37 -26.52 -28.57
CA LYS A 382 41.79 -26.27 -28.86
C LYS A 382 42.67 -26.58 -27.66
N GLU A 383 42.24 -26.18 -26.46
CA GLU A 383 42.95 -26.48 -25.23
C GLU A 383 42.99 -27.99 -24.95
N LEU A 384 41.84 -28.67 -25.11
CA LEU A 384 41.73 -30.10 -24.93
C LEU A 384 42.62 -30.85 -25.88
N ARG A 385 42.65 -30.50 -27.17
CA ARG A 385 43.55 -31.11 -28.17
C ARG A 385 45.01 -30.89 -27.79
N ARG A 386 45.39 -29.73 -27.31
CA ARG A 386 46.73 -29.44 -26.83
C ARG A 386 47.08 -30.27 -25.60
N GLU A 387 46.20 -30.36 -24.62
CA GLU A 387 46.38 -31.19 -23.42
C GLU A 387 46.55 -32.68 -23.77
N ILE A 388 45.74 -33.21 -24.68
CA ILE A 388 45.82 -34.58 -25.16
C ILE A 388 47.18 -34.77 -25.87
N SER A 389 47.61 -33.87 -26.76
CA SER A 389 48.88 -33.96 -27.44
C SER A 389 50.06 -34.00 -26.47
N TYR A 390 50.05 -33.13 -25.44
CA TYR A 390 51.07 -33.13 -24.40
C TYR A 390 51.03 -34.42 -23.56
N ALA A 391 49.87 -34.93 -23.21
CA ALA A 391 49.71 -36.17 -22.47
C ALA A 391 50.35 -37.37 -23.28
N ILE A 392 50.04 -37.45 -24.56
CA ILE A 392 50.61 -38.49 -25.44
C ILE A 392 52.16 -38.36 -25.49
N LYS A 393 52.69 -37.18 -25.77
CA LYS A 393 54.11 -36.92 -25.86
C LYS A 393 54.84 -37.25 -24.56
N ASN A 394 54.24 -36.83 -23.42
CA ASN A 394 54.88 -37.06 -22.10
C ASN A 394 54.91 -38.55 -21.72
N ILE A 395 53.84 -39.30 -22.09
CA ILE A 395 53.81 -40.75 -21.83
C ILE A 395 54.82 -41.49 -22.69
N HIS A 396 54.98 -41.10 -23.93
CA HIS A 396 55.99 -41.72 -24.80
C HIS A 396 57.38 -41.29 -24.44
N GLY A 397 57.58 -40.07 -23.91
CA GLY A 397 58.95 -39.57 -23.63
C GLY A 397 59.85 -39.53 -24.86
N ILE A 398 61.04 -40.10 -24.77
CA ILE A 398 62.03 -40.19 -25.88
C ILE A 398 61.74 -41.34 -26.85
N ARG A 399 60.74 -42.20 -26.58
CA ARG A 399 60.41 -43.36 -27.39
C ARG A 399 59.37 -43.00 -28.46
N THR A 400 59.51 -43.58 -29.66
CA THR A 400 58.40 -43.47 -30.65
C THR A 400 57.28 -44.45 -30.28
N GLY A 401 56.10 -43.91 -29.92
CA GLY A 401 54.97 -44.77 -29.56
C GLY A 401 54.32 -45.37 -30.80
N LEU A 402 54.12 -46.68 -30.81
CA LEU A 402 53.43 -47.39 -31.86
C LEU A 402 51.93 -47.44 -31.66
N PHE A 403 51.42 -47.28 -30.41
CA PHE A 403 50.05 -47.40 -30.05
C PHE A 403 49.57 -46.15 -29.33
N THR A 404 48.26 -45.92 -29.37
CA THR A 404 47.63 -44.85 -28.63
C THR A 404 47.67 -45.18 -27.12
N PRO A 405 48.22 -44.30 -26.26
CA PRO A 405 48.40 -44.63 -24.85
C PRO A 405 47.10 -44.48 -24.07
N ASP A 406 46.61 -45.56 -23.47
CA ASP A 406 45.38 -45.56 -22.62
C ASP A 406 45.53 -44.64 -21.42
N LEU A 407 46.74 -44.51 -20.86
CA LEU A 407 47.04 -43.60 -19.77
C LEU A 407 46.80 -42.13 -20.12
N ALA A 408 46.92 -41.73 -21.41
CA ALA A 408 46.58 -40.36 -21.82
C ALA A 408 45.07 -40.09 -21.74
N PHE A 409 44.26 -41.07 -22.18
CA PHE A 409 42.81 -41.00 -22.04
C PHE A 409 42.44 -40.90 -20.57
N GLU A 410 42.94 -41.78 -19.72
CA GLU A 410 42.63 -41.82 -18.27
C GLU A 410 43.01 -40.50 -17.58
N ALA A 411 44.23 -39.97 -17.83
CA ALA A 411 44.69 -38.72 -17.25
C ALA A 411 43.81 -37.52 -17.61
N ILE A 412 43.38 -37.43 -18.89
CA ILE A 412 42.52 -36.36 -19.34
C ILE A 412 41.12 -36.49 -18.76
N VAL A 413 40.52 -37.69 -18.74
CA VAL A 413 39.18 -37.92 -18.12
C VAL A 413 39.19 -37.55 -16.65
N LYS A 414 40.20 -38.00 -15.88
CA LYS A 414 40.33 -37.62 -14.45
C LYS A 414 40.44 -36.11 -14.27
N LYS A 415 41.22 -35.42 -15.10
CA LYS A 415 41.34 -33.96 -15.05
C LYS A 415 39.97 -33.27 -15.30
N GLN A 416 39.18 -33.78 -16.23
CA GLN A 416 37.88 -33.24 -16.55
C GLN A 416 36.85 -33.49 -15.45
N ILE A 417 36.84 -34.69 -14.85
CA ILE A 417 35.94 -34.98 -13.70
C ILE A 417 36.21 -34.02 -12.53
N VAL A 418 37.49 -33.74 -12.25
CA VAL A 418 37.85 -32.78 -11.17
C VAL A 418 37.26 -31.39 -11.40
N LYS A 419 37.22 -30.92 -12.65
CA LYS A 419 36.60 -29.61 -12.98
C LYS A 419 35.13 -29.57 -12.62
N LEU A 420 34.38 -30.70 -12.57
CA LEU A 420 32.97 -30.75 -12.24
C LEU A 420 32.68 -30.55 -10.75
N LYS A 421 33.69 -30.64 -9.86
CA LYS A 421 33.50 -30.38 -8.43
C LYS A 421 32.88 -28.97 -8.17
N GLY A 422 33.40 -27.95 -8.85
CA GLY A 422 32.94 -26.57 -8.67
C GLY A 422 31.43 -26.37 -8.92
N PRO A 423 30.92 -26.66 -10.13
CA PRO A 423 29.48 -26.56 -10.43
C PRO A 423 28.60 -27.38 -9.50
N CYS A 424 29.02 -28.58 -9.09
CA CYS A 424 28.27 -29.44 -8.18
C CYS A 424 28.13 -28.81 -6.79
N LEU A 425 29.23 -28.31 -6.22
CA LEU A 425 29.21 -27.60 -4.94
C LEU A 425 28.38 -26.32 -5.01
N LYS A 426 28.51 -25.56 -6.10
CA LYS A 426 27.70 -24.36 -6.34
C LYS A 426 26.21 -24.68 -6.42
N CYS A 427 25.82 -25.84 -6.94
CA CYS A 427 24.42 -26.28 -6.94
C CYS A 427 23.89 -26.45 -5.50
N VAL A 428 24.68 -27.07 -4.61
CA VAL A 428 24.33 -27.18 -3.18
C VAL A 428 24.14 -25.79 -2.55
N ASP A 429 25.10 -24.87 -2.79
CA ASP A 429 25.06 -23.52 -2.26
C ASP A 429 23.79 -22.76 -2.69
N MET A 430 23.41 -22.88 -3.96
CA MET A 430 22.19 -22.24 -4.48
C MET A 430 20.93 -22.79 -3.81
N VAL A 431 20.84 -24.10 -3.60
CA VAL A 431 19.69 -24.71 -2.92
C VAL A 431 19.62 -24.29 -1.44
N VAL A 432 20.77 -24.22 -0.76
CA VAL A 432 20.85 -23.71 0.63
C VAL A 432 20.30 -22.29 0.74
N GLN A 433 20.70 -21.42 -0.19
CA GLN A 433 20.20 -20.03 -0.21
C GLN A 433 18.68 -19.97 -0.35
N GLU A 434 18.09 -20.79 -1.24
CA GLU A 434 16.62 -20.83 -1.41
C GLU A 434 15.91 -21.45 -0.21
N LEU A 435 16.49 -22.45 0.45
CA LEU A 435 15.93 -23.02 1.69
C LEU A 435 15.92 -21.99 2.81
N ILE A 436 17.02 -21.26 3.02
CA ILE A 436 17.10 -20.18 4.03
C ILE A 436 16.11 -19.05 3.71
N ALA A 437 15.98 -18.67 2.43
CA ALA A 437 14.99 -17.67 2.01
C ALA A 437 13.55 -18.16 2.28
N THR A 438 13.26 -19.42 2.03
CA THR A 438 11.95 -20.03 2.30
C THR A 438 11.64 -20.06 3.79
N VAL A 439 12.61 -20.42 4.64
CA VAL A 439 12.47 -20.36 6.10
C VAL A 439 12.10 -18.95 6.56
N ARG A 440 12.81 -17.92 6.09
CA ARG A 440 12.52 -16.51 6.42
C ARG A 440 11.12 -16.09 5.99
N GLN A 441 10.66 -16.53 4.83
CA GLN A 441 9.29 -16.24 4.39
C GLN A 441 8.23 -16.92 5.28
N CYS A 442 8.47 -18.15 5.73
CA CYS A 442 7.56 -18.86 6.63
C CYS A 442 7.55 -18.27 8.04
N THR A 443 8.71 -17.81 8.54
CA THR A 443 8.83 -17.21 9.89
C THR A 443 8.23 -15.80 9.97
N ASN A 444 7.89 -15.14 8.87
CA ASN A 444 7.18 -13.86 8.88
C ASN A 444 5.84 -13.93 9.65
N LYS A 445 5.19 -15.09 9.66
CA LYS A 445 3.96 -15.32 10.43
C LYS A 445 4.20 -15.38 11.95
N LEU A 446 5.45 -15.58 12.37
CA LEU A 446 5.87 -15.54 13.79
C LEU A 446 6.24 -14.12 14.25
N GLY A 447 6.02 -13.11 13.43
CA GLY A 447 6.40 -11.72 13.70
C GLY A 447 5.81 -11.13 14.98
N THR A 448 4.68 -11.66 15.46
CA THR A 448 4.08 -11.32 16.76
C THR A 448 5.03 -11.61 17.92
N PHE A 449 5.87 -12.66 17.80
CA PHE A 449 6.80 -13.13 18.82
C PHE A 449 8.24 -13.08 18.28
N PRO A 450 8.92 -11.94 18.36
CA PRO A 450 10.20 -11.73 17.69
C PRO A 450 11.30 -12.68 18.17
N LYS A 451 11.35 -13.01 19.46
CA LYS A 451 12.31 -13.97 20.01
C LYS A 451 12.06 -15.39 19.48
N LEU A 452 10.80 -15.81 19.38
CA LEU A 452 10.43 -17.10 18.78
C LEU A 452 10.82 -17.16 17.31
N ARG A 453 10.58 -16.11 16.57
CA ARG A 453 10.96 -16.00 15.16
C ARG A 453 12.47 -16.13 15.00
N GLU A 454 13.23 -15.33 15.73
CA GLU A 454 14.70 -15.32 15.65
C GLU A 454 15.30 -16.67 16.01
N GLU A 455 14.83 -17.29 17.10
CA GLU A 455 15.32 -18.59 17.57
C GLU A 455 14.93 -19.70 16.60
N THR A 456 13.71 -19.69 16.05
CA THR A 456 13.30 -20.64 15.02
C THR A 456 14.18 -20.52 13.76
N GLU A 457 14.42 -19.29 13.29
CA GLU A 457 15.33 -19.06 12.15
C GLU A 457 16.74 -19.53 12.45
N ARG A 458 17.27 -19.26 13.64
CA ARG A 458 18.60 -19.67 14.07
C ARG A 458 18.75 -21.19 14.07
N ILE A 459 17.83 -21.90 14.72
CA ILE A 459 17.87 -23.35 14.86
C ILE A 459 17.78 -24.02 13.47
N VAL A 460 16.77 -23.65 12.67
CA VAL A 460 16.55 -24.26 11.35
C VAL A 460 17.70 -23.94 10.39
N ASN A 461 18.21 -22.71 10.39
CA ASN A 461 19.35 -22.34 9.55
C ASN A 461 20.64 -23.07 9.97
N THR A 462 20.86 -23.29 11.27
CA THR A 462 22.00 -24.09 11.77
C THR A 462 21.89 -25.52 11.24
N TYR A 463 20.72 -26.14 11.35
CA TYR A 463 20.47 -27.47 10.83
C TYR A 463 20.66 -27.55 9.30
N ILE A 464 20.16 -26.56 8.54
CA ILE A 464 20.40 -26.49 7.08
C ILE A 464 21.89 -26.45 6.78
N ARG A 465 22.70 -25.70 7.55
CA ARG A 465 24.15 -25.63 7.36
C ARG A 465 24.87 -26.94 7.68
N GLU A 466 24.41 -27.70 8.67
CA GLU A 466 24.91 -29.03 8.95
C GLU A 466 24.63 -30.00 7.80
N ARG A 467 23.39 -29.95 7.27
CA ARG A 467 23.02 -30.78 6.10
C ARG A 467 23.77 -30.35 4.84
N GLU A 468 24.05 -29.06 4.69
CA GLU A 468 24.93 -28.54 3.61
C GLU A 468 26.29 -29.20 3.63
N SER A 469 26.94 -29.25 4.79
CA SER A 469 28.27 -29.92 4.91
C SER A 469 28.20 -31.39 4.50
N GLN A 470 27.21 -32.13 5.01
CA GLN A 470 27.03 -33.54 4.66
C GLN A 470 26.71 -33.75 3.18
N ALA A 471 25.89 -32.89 2.57
CA ALA A 471 25.62 -32.96 1.15
C ALA A 471 26.87 -32.66 0.30
N LYS A 472 27.68 -31.68 0.69
CA LYS A 472 28.98 -31.38 0.03
C LYS A 472 29.95 -32.52 0.15
N ASP A 473 30.08 -33.15 1.33
CA ASP A 473 30.94 -34.30 1.54
C ASP A 473 30.52 -35.48 0.67
N GLN A 474 29.19 -35.75 0.58
CA GLN A 474 28.66 -36.79 -0.29
C GLN A 474 28.92 -36.51 -1.78
N VAL A 475 28.80 -35.26 -2.20
CA VAL A 475 29.11 -34.82 -3.57
C VAL A 475 30.59 -35.05 -3.87
N LEU A 476 31.49 -34.67 -2.95
CA LEU A 476 32.93 -34.88 -3.11
C LEU A 476 33.26 -36.39 -3.15
N LEU A 477 32.67 -37.18 -2.29
CA LEU A 477 32.82 -38.64 -2.29
C LEU A 477 32.34 -39.23 -3.63
N SER A 478 31.18 -38.77 -4.15
CA SER A 478 30.71 -39.24 -5.45
C SER A 478 31.68 -38.92 -6.60
N MET A 479 32.34 -37.76 -6.54
CA MET A 479 33.40 -37.42 -7.50
C MET A 479 34.66 -38.28 -7.33
N GLU A 480 35.05 -38.61 -6.12
CA GLU A 480 36.18 -39.49 -5.83
C GLU A 480 35.94 -40.93 -6.30
N ILE A 481 34.67 -41.39 -6.16
CA ILE A 481 34.25 -42.69 -6.71
C ILE A 481 34.42 -42.69 -8.25
N GLN A 482 34.00 -41.63 -8.94
CA GLN A 482 34.18 -41.49 -10.39
C GLN A 482 35.66 -41.44 -10.81
N LEU A 483 36.53 -40.90 -9.96
CA LEU A 483 37.97 -40.81 -10.20
C LEU A 483 38.73 -42.11 -9.91
N SER A 484 38.15 -42.95 -9.03
CA SER A 484 38.82 -44.19 -8.58
C SER A 484 38.85 -45.27 -9.65
N TYR A 485 37.85 -45.31 -10.53
CA TYR A 485 37.76 -46.31 -11.59
C TYR A 485 37.08 -45.76 -12.84
N ILE A 486 37.81 -45.78 -13.97
CA ILE A 486 37.29 -45.39 -15.28
C ILE A 486 36.71 -46.61 -15.95
N ASN A 487 35.39 -46.78 -15.91
CA ASN A 487 34.68 -47.95 -16.46
C ASN A 487 34.48 -47.85 -17.96
N THR A 488 35.45 -48.35 -18.71
CA THR A 488 35.40 -48.38 -20.18
C THR A 488 34.51 -49.51 -20.76
N ASN A 489 33.90 -50.34 -19.87
CA ASN A 489 32.92 -51.36 -20.25
C ASN A 489 31.48 -50.89 -20.11
N HIS A 490 31.23 -49.60 -19.88
CA HIS A 490 29.90 -49.04 -19.81
C HIS A 490 29.21 -49.15 -21.18
N GLU A 491 27.93 -49.50 -21.20
CA GLU A 491 27.14 -49.75 -22.44
C GLU A 491 27.14 -48.52 -23.39
N ASP A 492 27.09 -47.31 -22.82
CA ASP A 492 27.08 -46.06 -23.58
C ASP A 492 28.48 -45.66 -24.06
N PHE A 493 29.53 -46.37 -23.68
CA PHE A 493 30.90 -46.00 -24.08
C PHE A 493 31.19 -46.47 -25.50
N ILE A 494 31.65 -45.52 -26.34
CA ILE A 494 31.82 -45.75 -27.77
C ILE A 494 32.82 -46.86 -28.09
N GLY A 495 33.81 -47.10 -27.25
CA GLY A 495 34.94 -48.01 -27.46
C GLY A 495 35.96 -47.51 -28.50
N PHE A 496 37.15 -48.08 -28.45
CA PHE A 496 38.29 -47.66 -29.27
C PHE A 496 38.04 -47.79 -30.79
N ALA A 497 37.47 -48.90 -31.21
CA ALA A 497 37.23 -49.19 -32.64
C ALA A 497 36.29 -48.17 -33.28
N ASN A 498 35.21 -47.85 -32.62
CA ASN A 498 34.22 -46.88 -33.09
C ASN A 498 34.71 -45.44 -33.01
N ALA A 499 35.52 -45.10 -32.00
CA ALA A 499 36.14 -43.75 -31.86
C ALA A 499 37.12 -43.52 -33.01
N GLN A 500 37.81 -44.53 -33.46
CA GLN A 500 38.72 -44.49 -34.64
C GLN A 500 37.96 -44.40 -35.97
N GLN A 501 36.82 -45.07 -36.09
CA GLN A 501 35.97 -44.98 -37.30
C GLN A 501 35.30 -43.59 -37.47
N ARG A 502 34.92 -42.90 -36.41
CA ARG A 502 34.46 -41.49 -36.45
C ARG A 502 35.46 -40.57 -37.13
N ASN A 503 36.79 -40.77 -36.90
CA ASN A 503 37.81 -39.99 -37.56
C ASN A 503 37.83 -40.16 -39.07
N ASN A 504 37.56 -41.39 -39.54
CA ASN A 504 37.53 -41.69 -41.00
C ASN A 504 36.28 -41.12 -41.68
N GLN A 505 35.19 -40.90 -40.97
CA GLN A 505 33.97 -40.31 -41.50
C GLN A 505 34.03 -38.78 -41.53
N THR A 506 34.68 -38.14 -40.55
CA THR A 506 34.88 -36.69 -40.53
C THR A 506 35.83 -36.23 -41.64
N THR A 507 36.91 -36.98 -41.88
CA THR A 507 37.82 -36.72 -43.01
C THR A 507 37.22 -36.95 -44.37
N LYS A 508 36.25 -37.87 -44.51
CA LYS A 508 35.48 -38.09 -45.76
C LYS A 508 34.40 -36.99 -46.00
N LYS A 509 33.83 -36.40 -44.98
CA LYS A 509 32.90 -35.27 -45.08
C LYS A 509 33.60 -33.95 -45.44
N ALA A 510 34.86 -33.79 -44.99
CA ALA A 510 35.67 -32.60 -45.32
C ALA A 510 36.18 -32.60 -46.78
N SER A 511 36.26 -33.78 -47.42
CA SER A 511 36.70 -33.92 -48.83
C SER A 511 35.55 -34.01 -49.87
N ALA A 512 34.32 -34.14 -49.48
CA ALA A 512 33.16 -34.08 -50.33
C ALA A 512 32.48 -32.71 -50.21
N GLY A 513 32.96 -31.78 -51.05
CA GLY A 513 32.35 -30.50 -51.27
C GLY A 513 30.91 -30.63 -51.79
N ASN A 514 30.04 -30.00 -51.15
CA ASN A 514 28.86 -29.32 -51.57
C ASN A 514 28.10 -29.86 -52.77
N GLN A 515 27.09 -30.74 -52.56
CA GLN A 515 25.93 -30.83 -53.43
C GLN A 515 24.69 -31.09 -52.59
N GLY A 516 23.77 -30.14 -52.65
CA GLY A 516 22.58 -30.07 -51.85
C GLY A 516 21.56 -31.18 -52.14
N ALA A 517 21.07 -31.76 -51.10
CA ALA A 517 19.71 -32.27 -51.07
C ALA A 517 19.07 -31.68 -49.80
N ALA A 518 18.02 -30.89 -50.01
CA ALA A 518 17.22 -30.38 -48.91
C ALA A 518 16.59 -31.56 -48.14
N PRO A 519 16.75 -31.63 -46.80
CA PRO A 519 16.02 -32.63 -46.03
C PRO A 519 14.50 -32.29 -46.09
N PRO A 520 13.63 -33.30 -45.94
CA PRO A 520 12.18 -33.08 -45.89
C PRO A 520 11.83 -32.21 -44.70
N PRO A 521 10.72 -31.44 -44.73
CA PRO A 521 10.33 -30.55 -43.66
C PRO A 521 10.02 -31.37 -42.40
N SER A 522 11.02 -31.52 -41.53
CA SER A 522 10.80 -31.95 -40.17
C SER A 522 9.97 -30.88 -39.46
N SER A 523 8.86 -31.26 -38.87
CA SER A 523 8.05 -30.44 -38.01
C SER A 523 8.99 -29.69 -37.05
N GLN A 524 9.12 -28.37 -37.24
CA GLN A 524 9.98 -27.52 -36.41
C GLN A 524 9.42 -27.56 -34.95
N ILE A 525 10.06 -28.34 -34.10
CA ILE A 525 9.71 -28.41 -32.70
C ILE A 525 10.08 -27.08 -32.09
N VAL A 526 9.08 -26.33 -31.63
CA VAL A 526 9.25 -25.06 -30.93
C VAL A 526 9.74 -25.37 -29.52
N ILE A 527 10.92 -24.85 -29.16
CA ILE A 527 11.53 -25.01 -27.85
C ILE A 527 10.97 -23.97 -26.88
N ARG A 528 10.83 -22.70 -27.34
CA ARG A 528 10.32 -21.60 -26.51
C ARG A 528 9.73 -20.48 -27.37
N LYS A 529 8.72 -19.80 -26.80
CA LYS A 529 8.18 -18.53 -27.30
C LYS A 529 8.09 -17.53 -26.13
N GLY A 530 8.18 -16.26 -26.43
CA GLY A 530 7.98 -15.19 -25.44
C GLY A 530 8.50 -13.84 -25.88
N TRP A 531 8.13 -12.83 -25.11
CA TRP A 531 8.59 -11.46 -25.32
C TRP A 531 10.04 -11.27 -24.84
N LEU A 532 10.83 -10.57 -25.64
CA LEU A 532 12.17 -10.14 -25.32
C LEU A 532 12.40 -8.72 -25.83
N THR A 533 13.04 -7.92 -25.04
CA THR A 533 13.46 -6.57 -25.42
C THR A 533 14.86 -6.62 -26.01
N ILE A 534 15.09 -6.03 -27.16
CA ILE A 534 16.43 -5.85 -27.74
C ILE A 534 16.92 -4.45 -27.39
N ASN A 535 17.97 -4.37 -26.60
CA ASN A 535 18.47 -3.11 -26.04
C ASN A 535 19.33 -2.27 -26.99
N ASN A 536 19.97 -2.91 -28.00
CA ASN A 536 21.05 -2.28 -28.77
C ASN A 536 20.73 -2.05 -30.26
N ILE A 537 19.43 -2.06 -30.70
CA ILE A 537 19.04 -1.94 -32.11
C ILE A 537 18.73 -0.50 -32.56
N SER A 538 18.75 0.50 -31.70
CA SER A 538 18.36 1.85 -32.11
C SER A 538 19.56 2.73 -32.46
N LEU A 539 19.49 3.44 -33.59
CA LEU A 539 20.44 4.47 -34.03
C LEU A 539 20.52 5.71 -33.09
N MET A 540 19.51 5.90 -32.23
CA MET A 540 19.55 6.89 -31.15
C MET A 540 19.80 6.19 -29.83
N LYS A 541 20.80 6.62 -29.07
CA LYS A 541 21.16 6.12 -27.74
C LYS A 541 19.90 6.03 -26.86
N GLY A 542 19.43 4.80 -26.57
CA GLY A 542 18.36 4.53 -25.61
C GLY A 542 17.07 3.91 -26.15
N GLY A 543 17.00 3.48 -27.40
CA GLY A 543 15.79 2.85 -27.97
C GLY A 543 15.78 1.34 -27.80
N ALA A 544 15.25 0.83 -26.69
CA ALA A 544 14.92 -0.58 -26.52
C ALA A 544 13.61 -0.90 -27.30
N LYS A 545 13.57 -2.05 -28.00
CA LYS A 545 12.38 -2.52 -28.70
C LYS A 545 12.02 -3.92 -28.28
N GLU A 546 10.77 -4.15 -27.98
CA GLU A 546 10.23 -5.43 -27.61
C GLU A 546 9.67 -6.17 -28.83
N TYR A 547 9.96 -7.47 -28.91
CA TYR A 547 9.55 -8.36 -29.96
C TYR A 547 9.14 -9.72 -29.41
N TRP A 548 8.26 -10.42 -30.14
CA TRP A 548 7.90 -11.79 -29.85
C TRP A 548 8.93 -12.75 -30.46
N PHE A 549 9.63 -13.50 -29.63
CA PHE A 549 10.67 -14.44 -30.02
C PHE A 549 10.15 -15.87 -30.08
N LEU A 550 10.64 -16.60 -31.07
CA LEU A 550 10.36 -18.01 -31.29
C LEU A 550 11.69 -18.74 -31.47
N LEU A 551 11.99 -19.65 -30.55
CA LEU A 551 13.19 -20.50 -30.57
C LEU A 551 12.82 -21.90 -31.02
N THR A 552 13.52 -22.38 -32.05
CA THR A 552 13.50 -23.77 -32.51
C THR A 552 14.87 -24.39 -32.37
N ALA A 553 15.04 -25.67 -32.76
CA ALA A 553 16.35 -26.31 -32.73
C ALA A 553 17.35 -25.72 -33.73
N GLU A 554 16.88 -24.99 -34.75
CA GLU A 554 17.72 -24.52 -35.87
C GLU A 554 17.84 -22.98 -35.89
N SER A 555 16.87 -22.28 -35.35
CA SER A 555 16.82 -20.81 -35.46
C SER A 555 16.13 -20.09 -34.32
N LEU A 556 16.55 -18.84 -34.11
CA LEU A 556 15.90 -17.85 -33.26
C LEU A 556 15.23 -16.81 -34.16
N SER A 557 13.90 -16.81 -34.21
CA SER A 557 13.10 -15.87 -35.00
C SER A 557 12.41 -14.86 -34.13
N TRP A 558 12.20 -13.63 -34.61
CA TRP A 558 11.36 -12.68 -33.89
C TRP A 558 10.36 -11.96 -34.78
N PHE A 559 9.23 -11.63 -34.18
CA PHE A 559 8.04 -11.09 -34.79
C PHE A 559 7.65 -9.77 -34.13
N LYS A 560 6.83 -8.98 -34.79
CA LYS A 560 6.34 -7.73 -34.26
C LYS A 560 5.37 -7.96 -33.10
N ASP A 561 4.56 -9.00 -33.20
CA ASP A 561 3.48 -9.37 -32.27
C ASP A 561 3.44 -10.90 -32.04
N ASP A 562 2.67 -11.33 -31.06
CA ASP A 562 2.46 -12.73 -30.68
C ASP A 562 1.55 -13.51 -31.66
N GLU A 563 0.90 -12.82 -32.59
CA GLU A 563 0.16 -13.45 -33.68
C GLU A 563 1.08 -14.04 -34.78
N GLU A 564 2.41 -13.78 -34.70
CA GLU A 564 3.45 -14.34 -35.61
C GLU A 564 3.24 -14.01 -37.11
N LYS A 565 2.41 -12.99 -37.41
CA LYS A 565 2.07 -12.65 -38.81
C LYS A 565 3.20 -11.89 -39.50
N GLU A 566 3.91 -11.01 -38.80
CA GLU A 566 4.96 -10.18 -39.36
C GLU A 566 6.34 -10.55 -38.80
N LYS A 567 7.01 -11.47 -39.51
CA LYS A 567 8.37 -11.90 -39.17
C LYS A 567 9.38 -10.77 -39.44
N LYS A 568 10.12 -10.35 -38.43
CA LYS A 568 11.15 -9.31 -38.57
C LYS A 568 12.50 -9.86 -38.98
N TYR A 569 12.90 -10.99 -38.41
CA TYR A 569 14.16 -11.63 -38.71
C TYR A 569 14.19 -13.10 -38.24
N MET A 570 15.13 -13.86 -38.76
CA MET A 570 15.45 -15.23 -38.34
C MET A 570 16.97 -15.35 -38.27
N LEU A 571 17.46 -15.69 -37.09
CA LEU A 571 18.89 -15.90 -36.81
C LEU A 571 19.14 -17.41 -36.74
N PRO A 572 19.99 -17.99 -37.62
CA PRO A 572 20.46 -19.37 -37.45
C PRO A 572 21.24 -19.52 -36.16
N LEU A 573 21.12 -20.66 -35.49
CA LEU A 573 21.80 -20.91 -34.22
C LEU A 573 23.25 -21.33 -34.38
N ASP A 574 23.71 -21.58 -35.59
CA ASP A 574 25.08 -22.03 -35.87
C ASP A 574 26.12 -21.04 -35.36
N ASN A 575 27.09 -21.54 -34.61
CA ASN A 575 28.23 -20.78 -34.05
C ASN A 575 27.83 -19.63 -33.11
N LEU A 576 26.60 -19.63 -32.59
CA LEU A 576 26.14 -18.67 -31.59
C LEU A 576 26.64 -19.06 -30.18
N LYS A 577 26.97 -18.03 -29.41
CA LYS A 577 27.31 -18.12 -27.99
C LYS A 577 26.49 -17.14 -27.19
N VAL A 578 26.29 -17.47 -25.90
CA VAL A 578 25.60 -16.61 -24.92
C VAL A 578 26.59 -16.14 -23.86
N ARG A 579 26.55 -14.88 -23.50
CA ARG A 579 27.30 -14.36 -22.33
C ARG A 579 26.37 -13.55 -21.41
N ASP A 580 26.77 -13.48 -20.15
CA ASP A 580 26.10 -12.62 -19.17
C ASP A 580 26.46 -11.16 -19.42
N VAL A 581 25.48 -10.28 -19.23
CA VAL A 581 25.68 -8.83 -19.28
C VAL A 581 25.58 -8.31 -17.86
N GLU A 582 26.61 -7.57 -17.41
CA GLU A 582 26.57 -6.96 -16.09
C GLU A 582 25.48 -5.90 -16.01
N LYS A 583 24.78 -5.88 -14.91
CA LYS A 583 23.67 -4.96 -14.68
C LYS A 583 24.18 -3.52 -14.63
N THR A 584 23.82 -2.72 -15.60
CA THR A 584 24.15 -1.29 -15.61
C THR A 584 23.26 -0.56 -14.59
N PHE A 585 23.83 0.39 -13.86
CA PHE A 585 23.19 1.13 -12.75
C PHE A 585 21.86 1.84 -13.13
N MET A 586 21.54 1.94 -14.41
CA MET A 586 20.36 2.61 -14.95
C MET A 586 19.33 1.68 -15.58
N SER A 587 19.52 0.37 -15.63
CA SER A 587 18.58 -0.57 -16.25
C SER A 587 17.77 -1.33 -15.21
N SER A 588 16.46 -1.22 -15.28
CA SER A 588 15.54 -2.04 -14.48
C SER A 588 15.42 -3.48 -14.98
N LYS A 589 15.79 -3.74 -16.26
CA LYS A 589 15.69 -5.04 -16.92
C LYS A 589 16.97 -5.87 -16.76
N HIS A 590 16.82 -7.18 -16.71
CA HIS A 590 17.91 -8.14 -16.71
C HIS A 590 18.23 -8.55 -18.13
N ALA A 591 19.54 -8.66 -18.50
CA ALA A 591 19.96 -8.87 -19.87
C ALA A 591 20.98 -9.98 -20.03
N PHE A 592 20.99 -10.59 -21.22
CA PHE A 592 22.04 -11.48 -21.70
C PHE A 592 22.36 -11.14 -23.16
N SER A 593 23.53 -11.49 -23.61
CA SER A 593 23.98 -11.15 -24.96
C SER A 593 24.24 -12.41 -25.79
N ILE A 594 23.82 -12.38 -27.06
CA ILE A 594 24.12 -13.44 -28.04
C ILE A 594 25.09 -12.85 -29.08
N PHE A 595 26.13 -13.62 -29.43
CA PHE A 595 27.12 -13.24 -30.42
C PHE A 595 27.55 -14.48 -31.26
N ASN A 596 28.10 -14.24 -32.44
CA ASN A 596 28.63 -15.29 -33.31
C ASN A 596 30.12 -15.37 -33.18
N THR A 597 30.70 -16.58 -33.11
CA THR A 597 32.13 -16.79 -32.92
C THR A 597 32.93 -16.71 -34.21
N GLU A 598 32.31 -16.94 -35.37
CA GLU A 598 32.94 -16.92 -36.69
C GLU A 598 32.64 -15.68 -37.48
N GLN A 599 31.41 -15.20 -37.41
CA GLN A 599 30.98 -14.02 -38.11
C GLN A 599 31.19 -12.76 -37.26
N ARG A 600 31.67 -11.69 -37.89
CA ARG A 600 31.91 -10.42 -37.20
C ARG A 600 30.61 -9.83 -36.61
N ASN A 601 29.49 -10.02 -37.25
CA ASN A 601 28.17 -9.45 -36.87
C ASN A 601 27.13 -10.54 -36.74
N VAL A 602 26.33 -10.50 -35.67
CA VAL A 602 25.18 -11.40 -35.44
C VAL A 602 23.95 -10.96 -36.20
N TYR A 603 23.71 -9.65 -36.23
CA TYR A 603 22.52 -9.09 -36.86
C TYR A 603 22.86 -7.75 -37.50
N LYS A 604 22.73 -7.62 -38.82
CA LYS A 604 23.07 -6.43 -39.62
C LYS A 604 24.48 -5.96 -39.25
N ASP A 605 24.63 -4.73 -38.73
CA ASP A 605 25.90 -4.13 -38.31
C ASP A 605 26.26 -4.39 -36.83
N TYR A 606 25.43 -5.18 -36.12
CA TYR A 606 25.63 -5.43 -34.69
C TYR A 606 26.44 -6.68 -34.44
N ARG A 607 27.53 -6.54 -33.68
CA ARG A 607 28.42 -7.65 -33.31
C ARG A 607 27.79 -8.61 -32.29
N HIS A 608 26.88 -8.12 -31.49
CA HIS A 608 26.16 -8.86 -30.47
C HIS A 608 24.73 -8.33 -30.33
N LEU A 609 23.82 -9.18 -29.94
CA LEU A 609 22.43 -8.87 -29.69
C LEU A 609 22.20 -8.93 -28.17
N GLU A 610 21.86 -7.80 -27.57
CA GLU A 610 21.56 -7.73 -26.15
C GLU A 610 20.06 -7.90 -25.96
N LEU A 611 19.66 -9.00 -25.32
CA LEU A 611 18.29 -9.40 -25.05
C LEU A 611 17.97 -9.22 -23.57
N ALA A 612 16.89 -8.52 -23.27
CA ALA A 612 16.49 -8.23 -21.90
C ALA A 612 15.08 -8.72 -21.59
N CYS A 613 14.90 -9.12 -20.33
CA CYS A 613 13.62 -9.50 -19.71
C CYS A 613 13.39 -8.68 -18.45
N ASP A 614 12.16 -8.69 -17.95
CA ASP A 614 11.79 -7.98 -16.73
C ASP A 614 12.37 -8.65 -15.48
N THR A 615 12.51 -9.97 -15.48
CA THR A 615 13.00 -10.75 -14.36
C THR A 615 14.28 -11.54 -14.68
N GLN A 616 15.11 -11.77 -13.68
CA GLN A 616 16.28 -12.66 -13.81
C GLN A 616 15.86 -14.10 -14.11
N GLU A 617 14.68 -14.48 -13.66
CA GLU A 617 14.11 -15.81 -13.88
C GLU A 617 13.83 -16.09 -15.34
N GLU A 618 13.31 -15.11 -16.05
CA GLU A 618 13.08 -15.21 -17.50
C GLU A 618 14.38 -15.29 -18.25
N VAL A 619 15.40 -14.52 -17.87
CA VAL A 619 16.74 -14.60 -18.45
C VAL A 619 17.33 -16.00 -18.28
N ASP A 620 17.30 -16.57 -17.09
CA ASP A 620 17.82 -17.91 -16.82
C ASP A 620 17.07 -18.99 -17.62
N SER A 621 15.75 -18.83 -17.74
CA SER A 621 14.89 -19.74 -18.51
C SER A 621 15.13 -19.65 -20.02
N TRP A 622 15.39 -18.43 -20.54
CA TRP A 622 15.79 -18.26 -21.94
C TRP A 622 17.18 -18.85 -22.21
N LYS A 623 18.16 -18.66 -21.33
CA LYS A 623 19.49 -19.27 -21.43
C LYS A 623 19.42 -20.79 -21.40
N ALA A 624 18.60 -21.37 -20.53
CA ALA A 624 18.37 -22.82 -20.50
C ALA A 624 17.72 -23.33 -21.79
N SER A 625 16.81 -22.59 -22.38
CA SER A 625 16.17 -22.93 -23.64
C SER A 625 17.13 -22.82 -24.83
N LEU A 626 17.99 -21.79 -24.85
CA LEU A 626 19.07 -21.65 -25.84
C LEU A 626 20.08 -22.80 -25.73
N LEU A 627 20.42 -23.22 -24.51
CA LEU A 627 21.27 -24.38 -24.29
C LEU A 627 20.66 -25.66 -24.84
N ARG A 628 19.35 -25.87 -24.67
CA ARG A 628 18.62 -27.00 -25.27
C ARG A 628 18.62 -26.93 -26.78
N ALA A 629 18.65 -25.73 -27.36
CA ALA A 629 18.76 -25.50 -28.80
C ALA A 629 20.20 -25.60 -29.32
N GLY A 630 21.19 -25.86 -28.47
CA GLY A 630 22.60 -26.01 -28.88
C GLY A 630 23.43 -24.72 -28.85
N VAL A 631 22.90 -23.62 -28.28
CA VAL A 631 23.65 -22.37 -28.09
C VAL A 631 24.29 -22.37 -26.71
N TYR A 632 25.63 -22.47 -26.66
CA TYR A 632 26.40 -22.61 -25.44
C TYR A 632 26.88 -21.28 -24.87
N PRO A 633 27.11 -21.18 -23.58
CA PRO A 633 27.69 -19.98 -22.96
C PRO A 633 29.14 -19.72 -23.40
N GLU A 634 29.54 -18.44 -23.39
CA GLU A 634 30.91 -18.03 -23.54
C GLU A 634 31.74 -18.54 -22.37
N LYS A 635 32.92 -19.10 -22.67
CA LYS A 635 33.83 -19.57 -21.64
C LYS A 635 34.53 -18.38 -20.99
N THR A 636 34.46 -18.27 -19.68
CA THR A 636 35.29 -17.33 -18.93
C THR A 636 36.74 -17.78 -18.99
N THR A 637 37.55 -17.18 -19.85
CA THR A 637 38.97 -17.19 -19.70
C THR A 637 39.31 -16.38 -18.47
N VAL A 638 39.77 -17.04 -17.42
CA VAL A 638 40.45 -16.36 -16.31
C VAL A 638 41.74 -15.78 -16.95
N ASP A 639 41.84 -14.44 -16.92
CA ASP A 639 43.00 -13.71 -17.39
C ASP A 639 44.25 -14.22 -16.69
N GLY A 640 44.96 -15.10 -17.36
CA GLY A 640 46.32 -15.48 -17.05
C GLY A 640 47.14 -15.12 -18.29
N GLU A 641 47.84 -14.01 -18.23
CA GLU A 641 48.85 -13.61 -19.19
C GLU A 641 49.75 -14.79 -19.53
N SER A 642 49.66 -15.29 -20.73
CA SER A 642 50.82 -15.85 -21.43
C SER A 642 50.67 -15.61 -22.93
N SER A 643 51.21 -14.50 -23.37
CA SER A 643 51.67 -14.33 -24.72
C SER A 643 52.78 -15.41 -24.99
N GLY A 644 52.32 -16.60 -25.28
CA GLY A 644 53.16 -17.68 -25.76
C GLY A 644 52.95 -17.88 -27.24
N GLN A 645 53.97 -17.62 -27.98
CA GLN A 645 54.21 -17.86 -29.38
C GLN A 645 53.25 -18.88 -29.99
N ALA A 646 52.61 -18.48 -31.10
CA ALA A 646 51.97 -19.38 -32.04
C ALA A 646 53.02 -20.32 -32.60
N GLU A 647 53.33 -21.39 -31.89
CA GLU A 647 54.03 -22.53 -32.47
C GLU A 647 53.10 -23.14 -33.51
N ASN A 648 53.42 -22.98 -34.77
CA ASN A 648 52.93 -23.75 -35.87
C ASN A 648 53.15 -25.23 -35.51
N PHE A 649 52.12 -25.90 -35.03
CA PHE A 649 52.09 -27.34 -34.85
C PHE A 649 52.15 -27.98 -36.23
N SER A 650 53.35 -28.24 -36.71
CA SER A 650 53.60 -29.26 -37.69
C SER A 650 53.30 -30.60 -37.03
N MET A 651 52.06 -31.05 -37.15
CA MET A 651 51.64 -32.29 -36.52
C MET A 651 51.99 -33.47 -37.43
N ASP A 652 52.69 -34.40 -36.84
CA ASP A 652 52.79 -35.73 -37.37
C ASP A 652 51.40 -36.29 -37.56
N PRO A 653 50.97 -36.74 -38.80
CA PRO A 653 49.63 -37.21 -39.07
C PRO A 653 49.22 -38.41 -38.15
N GLN A 654 50.17 -39.13 -37.59
CA GLN A 654 49.91 -40.19 -36.66
C GLN A 654 49.49 -39.63 -35.28
N LEU A 655 50.21 -38.62 -34.81
CA LEU A 655 49.89 -37.96 -33.56
C LEU A 655 48.46 -37.31 -33.62
N GLU A 656 48.15 -36.70 -34.74
CA GLU A 656 46.82 -36.09 -34.92
C GLU A 656 45.68 -37.10 -34.86
N ARG A 657 45.86 -38.27 -35.50
CA ARG A 657 44.88 -39.37 -35.40
C ARG A 657 44.75 -39.88 -33.96
N GLN A 658 45.86 -40.00 -33.23
CA GLN A 658 45.83 -40.38 -31.80
C GLN A 658 45.11 -39.34 -30.95
N VAL A 659 45.38 -38.07 -31.14
CA VAL A 659 44.70 -36.95 -30.43
C VAL A 659 43.20 -36.98 -30.69
N GLU A 660 42.78 -37.14 -31.96
CA GLU A 660 41.38 -37.19 -32.29
C GLU A 660 40.65 -38.43 -31.75
N THR A 661 41.36 -39.59 -31.76
CA THR A 661 40.80 -40.80 -31.16
C THR A 661 40.59 -40.67 -29.66
N ILE A 662 41.59 -40.14 -28.93
CA ILE A 662 41.46 -39.88 -27.50
C ILE A 662 40.37 -38.84 -27.23
N ARG A 663 40.28 -37.79 -28.04
CA ARG A 663 39.20 -36.79 -27.91
C ARG A 663 37.82 -37.43 -27.97
N ASN A 664 37.56 -38.26 -29.00
CA ASN A 664 36.29 -38.96 -29.16
C ASN A 664 35.97 -39.90 -27.98
N LEU A 665 37.01 -40.59 -27.45
CA LEU A 665 36.83 -41.40 -26.25
C LEU A 665 36.54 -40.57 -25.02
N VAL A 666 37.23 -39.45 -24.81
CA VAL A 666 36.99 -38.50 -23.71
C VAL A 666 35.57 -37.94 -23.80
N ASP A 667 35.15 -37.46 -24.96
CA ASP A 667 33.78 -36.92 -25.18
C ASP A 667 32.69 -37.96 -24.84
N SER A 668 32.87 -39.20 -25.27
CA SER A 668 31.96 -40.30 -24.99
C SER A 668 31.88 -40.60 -23.49
N TYR A 669 33.05 -40.72 -22.82
CA TYR A 669 33.06 -41.01 -21.40
C TYR A 669 32.50 -39.88 -20.55
N MET A 670 32.89 -38.65 -20.86
CA MET A 670 32.36 -37.47 -20.16
C MET A 670 30.84 -37.30 -20.33
N SER A 671 30.27 -37.71 -21.48
CA SER A 671 28.81 -37.74 -21.66
C SER A 671 28.13 -38.67 -20.65
N ILE A 672 28.74 -39.83 -20.35
CA ILE A 672 28.25 -40.76 -19.31
C ILE A 672 28.30 -40.10 -17.93
N VAL A 673 29.46 -39.52 -17.60
CA VAL A 673 29.67 -38.83 -16.30
C VAL A 673 28.65 -37.69 -16.13
N TYR A 674 28.43 -36.85 -17.15
CA TYR A 674 27.45 -35.77 -17.12
C TYR A 674 26.03 -36.29 -16.90
N LYS A 675 25.63 -37.39 -17.58
CA LYS A 675 24.29 -37.99 -17.36
C LYS A 675 24.13 -38.43 -15.90
N SER A 676 25.15 -39.15 -15.37
CA SER A 676 25.14 -39.61 -13.98
C SER A 676 25.06 -38.47 -12.97
N ILE A 677 25.85 -37.43 -13.15
CA ILE A 677 25.86 -36.25 -12.25
C ILE A 677 24.50 -35.51 -12.29
N ARG A 678 23.94 -35.28 -13.46
CA ARG A 678 22.65 -34.61 -13.62
C ARG A 678 21.52 -35.39 -12.94
N ASP A 679 21.61 -36.71 -12.86
CA ASP A 679 20.59 -37.53 -12.18
C ASP A 679 20.84 -37.61 -10.66
N LEU A 680 22.08 -37.81 -10.24
CA LEU A 680 22.43 -38.03 -8.84
C LEU A 680 22.40 -36.76 -7.98
N MET A 681 22.78 -35.62 -8.53
CA MET A 681 22.85 -34.36 -7.76
C MET A 681 21.50 -33.92 -7.17
N PRO A 682 20.41 -33.83 -7.94
CA PRO A 682 19.10 -33.52 -7.37
C PRO A 682 18.68 -34.57 -6.32
N LYS A 683 18.90 -35.85 -6.57
CA LYS A 683 18.53 -36.92 -5.65
C LYS A 683 19.30 -36.85 -4.31
N THR A 684 20.59 -36.54 -4.38
CA THR A 684 21.43 -36.38 -3.18
C THR A 684 20.96 -35.21 -2.34
N ILE A 685 20.69 -34.06 -2.96
CA ILE A 685 20.20 -32.84 -2.28
C ILE A 685 18.81 -33.09 -1.70
N MET A 686 17.91 -33.72 -2.45
CA MET A 686 16.56 -34.06 -1.94
C MET A 686 16.65 -34.95 -0.71
N HIS A 687 17.48 -36.00 -0.76
CA HIS A 687 17.59 -36.96 0.33
C HIS A 687 18.29 -36.37 1.56
N LEU A 688 19.50 -35.82 1.40
CA LEU A 688 20.34 -35.39 2.52
C LEU A 688 19.95 -34.00 3.09
N MET A 689 19.29 -33.18 2.31
CA MET A 689 18.95 -31.82 2.74
C MET A 689 17.44 -31.61 2.86
N ILE A 690 16.69 -31.64 1.77
CA ILE A 690 15.32 -31.17 1.75
C ILE A 690 14.42 -32.03 2.63
N ASN A 691 14.49 -33.35 2.47
CA ASN A 691 13.68 -34.29 3.27
C ASN A 691 14.08 -34.26 4.75
N ASN A 692 15.38 -34.20 5.04
CA ASN A 692 15.86 -34.15 6.43
C ASN A 692 15.46 -32.83 7.12
N VAL A 693 15.52 -31.70 6.40
CA VAL A 693 15.06 -30.41 6.96
C VAL A 693 13.55 -30.43 7.24
N LYS A 694 12.75 -31.01 6.35
CA LYS A 694 11.30 -31.19 6.59
C LYS A 694 11.05 -32.05 7.82
N GLU A 695 11.68 -33.19 7.91
CA GLU A 695 11.55 -34.11 9.05
C GLU A 695 11.99 -33.47 10.36
N PHE A 696 13.10 -32.74 10.36
CA PHE A 696 13.59 -31.99 11.51
C PHE A 696 12.58 -30.93 11.99
N ILE A 697 12.00 -30.17 11.08
CA ILE A 697 10.99 -29.14 11.42
C ILE A 697 9.77 -29.76 12.11
N HIS A 698 9.32 -30.95 11.66
CA HIS A 698 8.16 -31.62 12.20
C HIS A 698 8.43 -32.41 13.49
N SER A 699 9.61 -33.00 13.64
CA SER A 699 9.90 -33.91 14.75
C SER A 699 10.74 -33.30 15.88
N GLU A 700 11.73 -32.46 15.55
CA GLU A 700 12.79 -32.06 16.48
C GLU A 700 12.78 -30.57 16.84
N LEU A 701 12.32 -29.69 15.93
CA LEU A 701 12.38 -28.26 16.12
C LEU A 701 11.73 -27.81 17.43
N LEU A 702 10.55 -28.37 17.75
CA LEU A 702 9.86 -28.03 18.99
C LEU A 702 10.70 -28.42 20.23
N ALA A 703 11.31 -29.59 20.22
CA ALA A 703 12.16 -30.07 21.32
C ALA A 703 13.40 -29.18 21.50
N GLN A 704 14.01 -28.74 20.41
CA GLN A 704 15.16 -27.82 20.46
C GLN A 704 14.77 -26.43 20.96
N LEU A 705 13.61 -25.91 20.56
CA LEU A 705 13.07 -24.65 21.10
C LEU A 705 12.81 -24.74 22.62
N TYR A 706 12.36 -25.91 23.12
CA TYR A 706 12.18 -26.15 24.53
C TYR A 706 13.49 -26.26 25.30
N SER A 707 14.56 -26.70 24.67
CA SER A 707 15.87 -26.84 25.30
C SER A 707 16.74 -25.57 25.24
N SER A 708 16.41 -24.63 24.34
CA SER A 708 17.27 -23.47 24.07
C SER A 708 17.08 -22.28 25.04
N GLY A 709 16.09 -22.29 25.96
CA GLY A 709 15.92 -21.21 26.89
C GLY A 709 14.59 -21.13 27.63
N ASP A 710 14.31 -19.98 28.23
CA ASP A 710 13.07 -19.71 28.94
C ASP A 710 11.88 -19.65 27.97
N GLN A 711 11.01 -20.65 28.08
CA GLN A 711 9.80 -20.79 27.26
C GLN A 711 8.88 -19.57 27.36
N SER A 712 8.85 -18.94 28.53
CA SER A 712 8.04 -17.72 28.76
C SER A 712 8.55 -16.56 27.91
N ALA A 713 9.85 -16.45 27.75
CA ALA A 713 10.50 -15.40 26.97
C ALA A 713 10.34 -15.55 25.46
N LEU A 714 10.21 -16.80 24.94
CA LEU A 714 9.95 -17.05 23.51
C LEU A 714 8.59 -16.51 23.07
N MET A 715 7.62 -16.49 23.99
CA MET A 715 6.25 -16.04 23.72
C MET A 715 6.01 -14.59 24.17
N ASP A 716 7.06 -13.80 24.34
CA ASP A 716 6.94 -12.36 24.59
C ASP A 716 6.54 -11.65 23.30
N GLU A 717 5.42 -10.93 23.35
CA GLU A 717 4.94 -10.12 22.24
C GLU A 717 5.88 -8.95 21.96
N SER A 718 5.97 -8.53 20.70
CA SER A 718 6.62 -7.26 20.39
C SER A 718 5.85 -6.09 21.00
N PRO A 719 6.53 -4.98 21.41
CA PRO A 719 5.86 -3.82 21.99
C PRO A 719 4.77 -3.24 21.09
N GLU A 720 4.99 -3.25 19.78
CA GLU A 720 4.01 -2.79 18.79
C GLU A 720 2.75 -3.66 18.76
N GLN A 721 2.93 -4.98 18.79
CA GLN A 721 1.81 -5.93 18.79
C GLN A 721 1.05 -5.91 20.10
N ALA A 722 1.74 -5.75 21.22
CA ALA A 722 1.10 -5.58 22.52
C ALA A 722 0.23 -4.33 22.56
N LEU A 723 0.72 -3.19 22.07
CA LEU A 723 -0.04 -1.96 21.95
C LEU A 723 -1.24 -2.13 21.01
N ARG A 724 -1.04 -2.74 19.82
CA ARG A 724 -2.12 -3.00 18.88
C ARG A 724 -3.18 -3.92 19.46
N ARG A 725 -2.79 -4.99 20.15
CA ARG A 725 -3.71 -5.91 20.83
C ARG A 725 -4.56 -5.16 21.86
N GLU A 726 -3.91 -4.34 22.70
CA GLU A 726 -4.59 -3.54 23.71
C GLU A 726 -5.57 -2.55 23.08
N GLU A 727 -5.16 -1.89 22.00
CA GLU A 727 -6.00 -0.95 21.23
C GLU A 727 -7.22 -1.66 20.62
N VAL A 728 -7.02 -2.82 19.97
CA VAL A 728 -8.11 -3.59 19.36
C VAL A 728 -9.09 -4.09 20.42
N LEU A 729 -8.60 -4.63 21.54
CA LEU A 729 -9.46 -5.12 22.63
C LEU A 729 -10.23 -3.98 23.30
N ARG A 730 -9.58 -2.83 23.50
CA ARG A 730 -10.20 -1.61 24.06
C ARG A 730 -11.27 -1.07 23.10
N THR A 731 -10.95 -0.94 21.82
CA THR A 731 -11.89 -0.48 20.78
C THR A 731 -13.08 -1.43 20.63
N HIS A 732 -12.81 -2.75 20.61
CA HIS A 732 -13.87 -3.76 20.57
C HIS A 732 -14.82 -3.68 21.77
N SER A 733 -14.28 -3.55 23.00
CA SER A 733 -15.07 -3.42 24.22
C SER A 733 -15.94 -2.18 24.21
N ALA A 734 -15.39 -1.05 23.76
CA ALA A 734 -16.12 0.22 23.68
C ALA A 734 -17.18 0.24 22.59
N LEU A 735 -16.92 -0.37 21.42
CA LEU A 735 -17.95 -0.54 20.38
C LEU A 735 -19.12 -1.42 20.87
N LYS A 736 -18.81 -2.46 21.63
CA LYS A 736 -19.82 -3.33 22.24
C LYS A 736 -20.65 -2.59 23.29
N GLU A 737 -20.01 -1.81 24.14
CA GLU A 737 -20.67 -0.96 25.13
C GLU A 737 -21.53 0.11 24.46
N ALA A 738 -21.03 0.78 23.42
CA ALA A 738 -21.78 1.75 22.63
C ALA A 738 -23.03 1.16 22.00
N LEU A 739 -22.91 -0.04 21.41
CA LEU A 739 -24.09 -0.74 20.86
C LEU A 739 -25.11 -1.14 21.93
N ALA A 740 -24.65 -1.56 23.11
CA ALA A 740 -25.51 -1.87 24.25
C ALA A 740 -26.28 -0.61 24.68
N ILE A 741 -25.60 0.54 24.83
CA ILE A 741 -26.20 1.82 25.16
C ILE A 741 -27.28 2.24 24.13
N ILE A 742 -27.00 2.04 22.82
CA ILE A 742 -27.96 2.38 21.76
C ILE A 742 -29.18 1.45 21.77
N THR A 743 -28.99 0.17 22.12
CA THR A 743 -30.06 -0.82 22.08
C THR A 743 -31.04 -0.65 23.23
N ASP A 744 -30.60 -0.07 24.35
CA ASP A 744 -31.42 0.14 25.57
C ASP A 744 -32.52 1.20 25.39
N ILE A 745 -32.47 1.96 24.28
CA ILE A 745 -33.45 3.01 24.02
C ILE A 745 -34.51 2.51 23.04
N SER A 746 -35.73 2.53 23.53
CA SER A 746 -36.93 2.29 22.73
C SER A 746 -37.09 3.34 21.63
N THR A 747 -37.07 2.92 20.36
CA THR A 747 -37.13 3.78 19.16
C THR A 747 -38.55 4.36 18.87
N SER A 748 -39.51 4.20 19.75
CA SER A 748 -40.88 4.73 19.55
C SER A 748 -40.98 6.19 20.00
N THR A 749 -40.36 7.08 19.26
CA THR A 749 -40.42 8.53 19.51
C THR A 749 -41.20 9.27 18.40
N ILE A 750 -42.18 10.11 18.76
CA ILE A 750 -42.93 10.94 17.84
C ILE A 750 -42.09 12.17 17.50
N SER A 751 -41.78 12.39 16.23
CA SER A 751 -40.99 13.53 15.79
C SER A 751 -41.89 14.72 15.43
N THR A 752 -41.40 15.94 15.64
CA THR A 752 -41.90 17.12 14.97
C THR A 752 -41.43 17.13 13.52
N PRO A 753 -42.33 17.35 12.54
CA PRO A 753 -41.92 17.36 11.14
C PRO A 753 -40.92 18.50 10.88
N LEU A 754 -39.87 18.21 10.10
CA LEU A 754 -38.98 19.25 9.59
C LEU A 754 -39.76 20.21 8.68
N PRO A 755 -39.39 21.50 8.65
CA PRO A 755 -39.96 22.43 7.67
C PRO A 755 -39.76 21.90 6.24
N PRO A 756 -40.66 22.19 5.29
CA PRO A 756 -40.48 21.77 3.90
C PRO A 756 -39.19 22.38 3.32
N PRO A 757 -38.60 21.74 2.29
CA PRO A 757 -37.47 22.33 1.57
C PRO A 757 -37.81 23.71 1.07
N VAL A 758 -36.88 24.64 1.13
CA VAL A 758 -37.06 25.99 0.66
C VAL A 758 -37.13 25.99 -0.86
N ASP A 759 -38.19 26.59 -1.44
CA ASP A 759 -38.34 26.78 -2.88
C ASP A 759 -37.51 28.01 -3.31
N ASN A 760 -36.44 27.79 -4.07
CA ASN A 760 -35.55 28.84 -4.60
C ASN A 760 -35.94 29.31 -6.01
N SER A 761 -37.10 28.88 -6.53
CA SER A 761 -37.55 29.22 -7.90
C SER A 761 -37.66 30.74 -8.17
N TRP A 762 -37.88 31.52 -7.14
CA TRP A 762 -37.92 32.99 -7.23
C TRP A 762 -36.57 33.66 -7.49
N LEU A 763 -35.45 33.03 -7.13
CA LEU A 763 -34.09 33.50 -7.44
C LEU A 763 -33.73 33.32 -8.93
N GLN A 764 -34.39 32.40 -9.64
CA GLN A 764 -34.15 32.17 -11.07
C GLN A 764 -34.97 33.12 -11.98
N THR A 765 -35.99 33.79 -11.46
CA THR A 765 -36.86 34.70 -12.21
C THR A 765 -36.26 36.11 -12.36
N SER A 766 -35.24 36.50 -11.63
CA SER A 766 -34.66 37.86 -11.71
C SER A 766 -33.62 38.09 -12.84
N THR A 767 -33.28 37.05 -13.60
CA THR A 767 -32.31 37.16 -14.71
C THR A 767 -32.92 37.20 -16.12
N MET A 768 -34.25 37.06 -16.26
CA MET A 768 -34.91 37.18 -17.57
C MET A 768 -36.11 38.12 -17.53
N ASN A 769 -35.89 39.40 -17.43
CA ASN A 769 -36.90 40.39 -17.87
C ASN A 769 -36.22 41.68 -18.38
N ARG A 770 -35.83 41.65 -19.65
CA ARG A 770 -35.79 42.87 -20.48
C ARG A 770 -36.31 42.56 -21.88
N LYS A 771 -37.46 43.30 -22.21
CA LYS A 771 -38.08 43.52 -23.53
C LYS A 771 -39.11 42.44 -23.95
N SER A 772 -40.31 42.75 -24.43
CA SER A 772 -41.12 43.95 -24.72
C SER A 772 -42.53 43.44 -25.05
N PRO A 773 -43.59 44.34 -25.18
CA PRO A 773 -45.00 43.95 -25.06
C PRO A 773 -45.69 43.81 -26.42
N PRO A 774 -47.05 43.83 -26.55
CA PRO A 774 -47.92 42.69 -26.38
C PRO A 774 -48.73 42.40 -27.66
N GLY A 775 -49.44 41.27 -27.73
CA GLY A 775 -50.39 40.98 -28.84
C GLY A 775 -51.45 39.97 -28.39
N HIS A 776 -52.67 40.47 -28.31
CA HIS A 776 -53.96 39.87 -28.14
C HIS A 776 -54.17 38.43 -28.65
N SER A 777 -54.81 37.51 -27.93
CA SER A 777 -56.25 37.26 -27.85
C SER A 777 -56.57 35.88 -27.29
N ALA A 778 -57.58 35.84 -26.43
CA ALA A 778 -58.22 34.66 -25.85
C ALA A 778 -59.18 33.97 -26.88
N PRO A 779 -60.07 33.05 -26.51
CA PRO A 779 -60.07 31.93 -25.58
C PRO A 779 -60.69 30.62 -26.19
N LYS A 780 -60.82 29.56 -25.47
CA LYS A 780 -61.97 28.58 -25.36
C LYS A 780 -61.41 27.18 -25.02
N ARG A 781 -61.79 26.67 -23.89
CA ARG A 781 -62.99 25.93 -23.44
C ARG A 781 -62.90 24.40 -23.62
N THR A 782 -62.92 23.76 -22.46
CA THR A 782 -63.83 22.73 -21.88
C THR A 782 -63.73 21.25 -22.21
N GLN A 783 -63.73 20.52 -21.09
CA GLN A 783 -64.45 19.24 -20.79
C GLN A 783 -63.66 17.98 -21.12
N SER A 784 -63.59 16.97 -20.39
CA SER A 784 -64.25 16.39 -19.21
C SER A 784 -63.66 15.00 -19.00
N ALA A 785 -63.57 14.54 -17.80
CA ALA A 785 -63.35 13.15 -17.38
C ALA A 785 -64.50 12.21 -17.83
N PRO A 786 -64.57 10.88 -17.54
CA PRO A 786 -63.82 10.09 -16.54
C PRO A 786 -63.51 8.62 -16.94
N GLY A 787 -62.93 7.83 -16.10
CA GLY A 787 -63.12 6.39 -15.99
C GLY A 787 -61.86 5.51 -15.82
N GLY A 788 -61.61 5.05 -14.60
CA GLY A 788 -60.69 3.92 -14.32
C GLY A 788 -61.36 2.57 -14.64
N PRO A 789 -60.92 1.40 -14.20
CA PRO A 789 -59.82 1.08 -13.25
C PRO A 789 -58.94 -0.16 -13.57
N ALA A 790 -57.91 -0.36 -12.76
CA ALA A 790 -57.36 -1.63 -12.22
C ALA A 790 -56.47 -2.54 -13.09
N ARG A 791 -55.27 -2.78 -12.62
CA ARG A 791 -54.61 -4.02 -12.11
C ARG A 791 -53.14 -4.07 -12.47
N GLY A 792 -52.32 -4.17 -11.44
CA GLY A 792 -50.91 -4.58 -11.52
C GLY A 792 -50.77 -6.08 -11.75
N PRO A 793 -49.63 -6.78 -11.55
CA PRO A 793 -48.30 -6.37 -11.08
C PRO A 793 -47.09 -6.89 -11.90
N ALA A 794 -45.91 -6.47 -11.51
CA ALA A 794 -44.54 -6.87 -11.71
C ALA A 794 -44.14 -8.32 -12.06
N PRO A 795 -42.85 -8.70 -12.12
CA PRO A 795 -41.58 -8.26 -12.75
C PRO A 795 -40.99 -9.38 -13.66
N PRO A 796 -39.71 -9.64 -13.96
CA PRO A 796 -38.41 -9.03 -13.74
C PRO A 796 -37.47 -9.02 -14.97
N ALA A 797 -36.24 -8.61 -14.75
CA ALA A 797 -35.06 -8.57 -15.61
C ALA A 797 -34.71 -9.90 -16.31
N PRO A 798 -33.77 -10.04 -17.29
CA PRO A 798 -32.39 -9.58 -17.22
C PRO A 798 -31.65 -9.20 -18.55
N ALA A 799 -30.50 -8.57 -18.36
CA ALA A 799 -29.18 -8.74 -19.01
C ALA A 799 -29.00 -8.75 -20.55
N LEU A 800 -27.86 -8.20 -20.88
CA LEU A 800 -26.87 -8.48 -21.91
C LEU A 800 -26.84 -7.59 -23.16
N THR A 801 -25.75 -6.90 -23.24
CA THR A 801 -24.61 -6.94 -24.17
C THR A 801 -24.65 -6.02 -25.39
N ILE A 802 -23.52 -5.32 -25.46
CA ILE A 802 -22.56 -5.21 -26.56
C ILE A 802 -22.77 -4.15 -27.64
N ARG A 803 -21.70 -3.38 -27.77
CA ARG A 803 -20.95 -2.86 -28.92
C ARG A 803 -21.28 -1.50 -29.50
N SER A 804 -20.26 -0.77 -29.52
CA SER A 804 -19.33 -0.24 -30.55
C SER A 804 -19.51 1.22 -30.92
N GLY A 805 -18.37 1.89 -30.83
CA GLY A 805 -18.13 3.19 -31.46
C GLY A 805 -18.15 3.09 -33.02
N PRO A 806 -17.58 3.96 -33.79
CA PRO A 806 -16.64 5.07 -33.51
C PRO A 806 -16.94 6.36 -34.30
N SER A 807 -16.15 7.41 -34.19
CA SER A 807 -15.58 8.20 -35.28
C SER A 807 -15.41 9.67 -34.96
N ALA A 808 -14.16 10.07 -35.00
CA ALA A 808 -13.73 11.40 -35.35
C ALA A 808 -14.00 11.60 -36.86
N PRO A 809 -13.80 12.78 -37.51
CA PRO A 809 -12.58 13.55 -37.45
C PRO A 809 -12.70 15.09 -37.73
N ALA A 810 -11.55 15.70 -37.57
CA ALA A 810 -10.90 16.70 -38.44
C ALA A 810 -11.23 18.17 -38.29
N VAL A 811 -10.25 18.92 -37.97
CA VAL A 811 -9.24 19.65 -38.76
C VAL A 811 -9.66 21.11 -39.03
N LEU A 812 -8.90 22.08 -38.65
CA LEU A 812 -7.99 22.95 -39.34
C LEU A 812 -7.79 24.29 -38.61
N ASN A 813 -6.54 24.54 -38.26
CA ASN A 813 -5.66 25.68 -38.67
C ASN A 813 -6.10 27.12 -38.39
N HIS A 814 -5.33 27.90 -37.79
CA HIS A 814 -4.17 28.69 -38.22
C HIS A 814 -3.76 29.72 -37.17
N THR A 815 -2.45 29.77 -36.94
CA THR A 815 -1.48 30.90 -36.98
C THR A 815 -1.78 32.11 -36.04
N ASP A 816 -0.91 32.64 -35.30
CA ASP A 816 0.47 33.13 -35.40
C ASP A 816 0.91 33.76 -34.07
N SER A 817 2.16 33.49 -33.76
CA SER A 817 3.20 34.38 -33.26
C SER A 817 2.96 35.43 -32.19
N HIS A 818 3.69 35.36 -31.12
CA HIS A 818 4.74 36.26 -30.68
C HIS A 818 5.28 35.89 -29.27
N THR A 819 6.52 35.48 -29.22
CA THR A 819 7.41 35.57 -28.05
C THR A 819 7.75 37.04 -27.82
N PRO A 820 8.06 37.47 -26.57
CA PRO A 820 9.41 37.27 -26.04
C PRO A 820 9.57 37.19 -24.51
N GLY A 821 10.69 36.61 -24.08
CA GLY A 821 11.48 37.15 -22.97
C GLY A 821 11.40 36.46 -21.63
N ARG A 822 12.35 35.61 -21.42
CA ARG A 822 12.86 35.11 -20.12
C ARG A 822 13.36 36.28 -19.25
N PRO A 823 13.35 36.14 -17.89
CA PRO A 823 14.64 35.95 -17.27
C PRO A 823 14.64 34.87 -16.14
N ASN A 824 15.82 34.28 -16.04
CA ASN A 824 16.30 33.33 -15.04
C ASN A 824 16.10 33.82 -13.60
N ARG A 825 15.67 32.89 -12.71
CA ARG A 825 16.03 33.00 -11.30
C ARG A 825 16.59 31.64 -10.81
N VAL A 826 17.80 31.75 -10.34
CA VAL A 826 18.67 30.79 -9.70
C VAL A 826 18.05 30.40 -8.34
N ALA A 827 17.99 29.11 -8.05
CA ALA A 827 17.63 28.58 -6.74
C ALA A 827 18.82 28.66 -5.76
N PRO A 828 18.61 28.96 -4.48
CA PRO A 828 19.70 29.03 -3.50
C PRO A 828 20.06 27.62 -2.99
N SER A 829 21.37 27.39 -2.90
CA SER A 829 22.02 26.20 -2.39
C SER A 829 21.87 26.07 -0.87
N ILE A 830 21.59 24.84 -0.42
CA ILE A 830 21.52 24.44 1.00
C ILE A 830 22.94 24.15 1.51
N PRO A 831 23.35 24.63 2.70
CA PRO A 831 24.65 24.32 3.26
C PRO A 831 24.70 22.90 3.84
N ARG A 832 25.70 22.12 3.43
CA ARG A 832 26.09 20.83 4.03
C ARG A 832 26.63 21.06 5.44
N ARG A 833 26.02 20.43 6.44
CA ARG A 833 26.61 20.23 7.76
C ARG A 833 27.57 19.04 7.71
N GLN A 834 28.80 19.25 8.16
CA GLN A 834 29.78 18.21 8.43
C GLN A 834 29.43 17.45 9.74
N PRO A 835 29.68 16.13 9.82
CA PRO A 835 29.53 15.39 11.07
C PRO A 835 30.70 15.64 12.01
N PRO A 836 30.50 15.54 13.34
CA PRO A 836 31.58 15.80 14.32
C PRO A 836 32.57 14.63 14.41
N ALA A 837 33.82 14.98 14.63
CA ALA A 837 34.96 14.09 14.73
C ALA A 837 34.91 13.26 16.04
N VAL A 838 35.26 11.98 15.89
CA VAL A 838 35.43 11.00 16.98
C VAL A 838 36.84 11.17 17.59
N PRO A 839 37.00 11.21 18.93
CA PRO A 839 38.33 11.29 19.55
C PRO A 839 39.02 9.92 19.53
N SER A 840 40.28 9.92 19.11
CA SER A 840 41.18 8.77 19.15
C SER A 840 41.58 8.42 20.60
N ARG A 841 41.41 7.14 20.97
CA ARG A 841 42.00 6.53 22.15
C ARG A 841 43.45 6.09 21.83
N GLN A 842 44.40 6.61 22.63
CA GLN A 842 45.75 6.08 22.71
C GLN A 842 45.80 4.85 23.64
N PRO A 843 46.76 3.94 23.46
CA PRO A 843 46.84 2.71 24.25
C PRO A 843 47.69 2.88 25.48
N HIS A 844 47.30 2.22 26.54
CA HIS A 844 48.13 1.71 27.61
C HIS A 844 47.75 0.27 27.88
#